data_c5250401c2725af8bbff3f11b011d3be
#
_entry.id   c5250401c2725af8bbff3f11b011d3be
#
_cell.length_a   1.000
_cell.length_b   1.000
_cell.length_c   1.000
_cell.angle_alpha   90.00
_cell.angle_beta   90.00
_cell.angle_gamma   90.00
#
_symmetry.space_group_name_H-M   'P 1'
#
loop_
_entity.id
_entity.type
_entity.pdbx_description
1 polymer ?
#
loop_
_entity_poly.entity_id
_entity_poly.type
_entity_poly.pdbx_seq_one_letter_code
_entity_poly.pdbx_strand_id
1 'polypeptide(L)'
;MPFFTFRNFLNTLCLSILCTYVVKGQIQGRVINKKQLPVANATVSIEDHKLGTSTDEFGYFTLPDPGTDHGKLVVSAVGYQPHKIALSDSSDLQSLQIILAEDNLNLNEIVVSASRYGMERKKAPVIVNVLSPKLFTATQSVAMSETLNYQPGVRVENNCQNCGFTQVRMNGMEGAYSQVLINSRAVFSALNSVYGLDQIPTSMIDRIEVVRSGGSALFGANAIAGTINIITKDPIENDWQVKSSNSIIDGQSWDNTIDFNTSYVDNDLRAGATFYGMRRTREAYDANNDGFSEMTKLKNLTFGTKAFYKPSEWDKLTLDLSVLNEFRRGGDRMDTAPHFSDVTEQLTTNSLIGGLTYDRYSKDYKHKLSLYTSAQFSDRASFYGGLGGGRSAQDSLLASNSYGNTDDFAMVAGTQYTYNFEKDVFTAGIEYNNNRTQDHIPGYQRSIDQKTHGLGTYAQYEWNIYENLKTLVGARYDYTYVDGDYKLADYHRRSSESFGTFSPRLTLLYDITDVLQFRGGYARGFRAPQAFNEDMHVTSIGGQQVFVLIGEDLETEYSNAYTGSFNFTPHFGSVQTSLLLEGFYTELKNPFTNIMTAREGNIIIEEMRNGTGARVYGSNIELNVAPSNRFSLQMGGTLQRSAFKDEQVLFEGDSEEQTVRSSKFVRTPNTYGYLNANWRPTEPFSIDITGVYTGSMLVPHVVNDQMTIKTSSRFFEGNLRLGYTFAVKEDFSVELFGGMQNIFNAYQKDFDKGALRDSEYIYGPSRPRTVTFGVKIGHFH
;
A
#
# COMPACT_ATOMS: atom_id res chain seq x y z
N MET A 1 -94.74 4.89 -0.64
CA MET A 1 -93.98 4.52 -1.90
C MET A 1 -92.55 4.97 -1.78
N PRO A 2 -91.59 4.09 -1.87
CA PRO A 2 -90.24 4.41 -1.45
C PRO A 2 -89.40 4.96 -2.58
N PHE A 3 -88.65 5.99 -2.29
CA PHE A 3 -87.50 6.47 -3.05
C PHE A 3 -86.36 5.47 -2.88
N PHE A 4 -86.10 4.61 -3.87
CA PHE A 4 -84.86 3.86 -3.99
C PHE A 4 -83.86 4.75 -4.70
N THR A 5 -82.90 5.23 -3.93
CA THR A 5 -81.99 6.26 -4.31
C THR A 5 -80.87 5.74 -5.18
N PHE A 6 -80.65 6.44 -6.28
CA PHE A 6 -79.52 6.38 -7.22
C PHE A 6 -78.11 6.43 -6.55
N ARG A 7 -78.11 6.68 -5.27
CA ARG A 7 -76.89 6.73 -4.43
C ARG A 7 -76.27 5.34 -4.14
N ASN A 8 -77.05 4.26 -4.13
CA ASN A 8 -76.51 2.92 -3.87
C ASN A 8 -75.92 2.25 -5.10
N PHE A 9 -76.33 2.66 -6.32
CA PHE A 9 -75.76 2.18 -7.57
C PHE A 9 -74.36 2.81 -7.82
N LEU A 10 -74.18 4.05 -7.44
CA LEU A 10 -72.90 4.74 -7.57
C LEU A 10 -71.83 4.23 -6.57
N ASN A 11 -72.23 3.82 -5.35
CA ASN A 11 -71.33 3.25 -4.36
C ASN A 11 -70.90 1.82 -4.70
N THR A 12 -71.75 1.04 -5.37
CA THR A 12 -71.36 -0.31 -5.83
C THR A 12 -70.51 -0.24 -7.09
N LEU A 13 -70.65 0.75 -7.93
CA LEU A 13 -69.81 0.99 -9.11
C LEU A 13 -68.46 1.54 -8.73
N CYS A 14 -68.35 2.41 -7.70
CA CYS A 14 -67.09 2.90 -7.18
C CYS A 14 -66.29 1.83 -6.41
N LEU A 15 -66.96 0.84 -5.75
CA LEU A 15 -66.28 -0.24 -5.08
C LEU A 15 -65.77 -1.30 -6.03
N SER A 16 -66.33 -1.46 -7.22
CA SER A 16 -65.85 -2.38 -8.26
C SER A 16 -64.73 -1.79 -9.16
N ILE A 17 -64.49 -0.49 -9.12
CA ILE A 17 -63.36 0.14 -9.88
C ILE A 17 -62.08 0.23 -9.02
N LEU A 18 -62.16 0.03 -7.68
CA LEU A 18 -61.06 0.11 -6.75
C LEU A 18 -60.32 -1.23 -6.49
N CYS A 19 -60.69 -2.32 -7.19
CA CYS A 19 -60.09 -3.64 -6.99
C CYS A 19 -59.40 -4.23 -8.24
N THR A 20 -58.87 -3.41 -9.15
CA THR A 20 -57.88 -3.91 -10.10
C THR A 20 -56.50 -3.37 -9.73
N TYR A 21 -56.02 -3.68 -8.52
CA TYR A 21 -54.61 -3.77 -8.33
C TYR A 21 -54.13 -4.96 -9.17
N VAL A 22 -53.45 -4.67 -10.27
CA VAL A 22 -52.60 -5.63 -10.95
C VAL A 22 -51.62 -6.08 -9.89
N VAL A 23 -51.78 -7.27 -9.35
CA VAL A 23 -50.78 -7.94 -8.54
C VAL A 23 -49.62 -8.18 -9.50
N LYS A 24 -48.69 -7.25 -9.55
CA LYS A 24 -47.41 -7.49 -10.21
C LYS A 24 -46.80 -8.69 -9.48
N GLY A 25 -46.44 -9.72 -10.21
CA GLY A 25 -45.71 -10.86 -9.69
C GLY A 25 -44.53 -10.39 -8.84
N GLN A 26 -44.21 -11.12 -7.81
CA GLN A 26 -43.00 -10.86 -6.99
C GLN A 26 -42.08 -12.05 -7.15
N ILE A 27 -40.79 -11.76 -7.33
CA ILE A 27 -39.74 -12.75 -7.26
C ILE A 27 -39.31 -12.83 -5.80
N GLN A 28 -39.45 -13.99 -5.19
CA GLN A 28 -39.07 -14.23 -3.80
C GLN A 28 -38.14 -15.44 -3.70
N GLY A 29 -37.24 -15.37 -2.75
CA GLY A 29 -36.32 -16.49 -2.55
C GLY A 29 -35.46 -16.34 -1.31
N ARG A 30 -34.60 -17.31 -1.12
CA ARG A 30 -33.63 -17.35 -0.05
C ARG A 30 -32.24 -17.60 -0.60
N VAL A 31 -31.29 -16.79 -0.19
CA VAL A 31 -29.88 -16.94 -0.52
C VAL A 31 -29.17 -17.63 0.64
N ILE A 32 -28.52 -18.73 0.35
CA ILE A 32 -27.77 -19.55 1.32
C ILE A 32 -26.38 -19.86 0.76
N ASN A 33 -25.47 -20.26 1.61
CA ASN A 33 -24.19 -20.81 1.20
C ASN A 33 -24.22 -22.33 1.04
N LYS A 34 -23.12 -22.96 0.62
CA LYS A 34 -23.04 -24.43 0.50
C LYS A 34 -23.19 -25.17 1.82
N LYS A 35 -23.06 -24.51 2.97
CA LYS A 35 -23.32 -25.09 4.31
C LYS A 35 -24.74 -24.90 4.77
N GLN A 36 -25.66 -24.44 3.88
CA GLN A 36 -27.06 -24.13 4.16
C GLN A 36 -27.29 -22.96 5.13
N LEU A 37 -26.24 -22.16 5.41
CA LEU A 37 -26.35 -20.97 6.26
C LEU A 37 -26.90 -19.82 5.42
N PRO A 38 -27.72 -18.92 5.98
CA PRO A 38 -28.22 -17.75 5.28
C PRO A 38 -27.06 -16.80 4.89
N VAL A 39 -27.18 -16.15 3.73
CA VAL A 39 -26.30 -15.08 3.30
C VAL A 39 -27.07 -13.77 3.43
N ALA A 40 -26.81 -13.05 4.50
CA ALA A 40 -27.39 -11.73 4.76
C ALA A 40 -26.75 -10.65 3.88
N ASN A 41 -27.49 -9.57 3.61
CA ASN A 41 -27.03 -8.43 2.81
C ASN A 41 -26.53 -8.79 1.40
N ALA A 42 -26.92 -9.94 0.86
CA ALA A 42 -26.64 -10.25 -0.54
C ALA A 42 -27.47 -9.34 -1.44
N THR A 43 -26.82 -8.71 -2.40
CA THR A 43 -27.50 -7.91 -3.42
C THR A 43 -28.16 -8.83 -4.44
N VAL A 44 -29.45 -8.66 -4.65
CA VAL A 44 -30.24 -9.38 -5.64
C VAL A 44 -30.75 -8.36 -6.66
N SER A 45 -30.36 -8.48 -7.91
CA SER A 45 -30.72 -7.53 -8.98
C SER A 45 -31.08 -8.27 -10.26
N ILE A 46 -31.80 -7.61 -11.16
CA ILE A 46 -32.07 -8.12 -12.50
C ILE A 46 -31.11 -7.48 -13.47
N GLU A 47 -30.38 -8.30 -14.22
CA GLU A 47 -29.42 -7.85 -15.24
C GLU A 47 -30.15 -6.95 -16.23
N ASP A 48 -29.56 -5.80 -16.58
CA ASP A 48 -30.14 -4.77 -17.47
C ASP A 48 -31.36 -4.01 -16.92
N HIS A 49 -31.79 -4.28 -15.68
CA HIS A 49 -32.87 -3.53 -15.01
C HIS A 49 -32.35 -2.83 -13.75
N LYS A 50 -32.89 -1.62 -13.47
CA LYS A 50 -32.56 -0.89 -12.22
C LYS A 50 -33.32 -1.41 -10.99
N LEU A 51 -33.77 -2.65 -11.04
CA LEU A 51 -34.50 -3.29 -9.96
C LEU A 51 -33.52 -4.16 -9.16
N GLY A 52 -33.42 -3.87 -7.89
CA GLY A 52 -32.59 -4.62 -6.96
C GLY A 52 -33.12 -4.52 -5.52
N THR A 53 -32.74 -5.49 -4.71
CA THR A 53 -33.03 -5.57 -3.28
C THR A 53 -31.82 -6.23 -2.58
N SER A 54 -31.84 -6.27 -1.25
CA SER A 54 -30.86 -7.05 -0.47
C SER A 54 -31.58 -8.10 0.35
N THR A 55 -30.87 -9.18 0.70
CA THR A 55 -31.37 -10.21 1.60
C THR A 55 -31.37 -9.72 3.05
N ASP A 56 -32.35 -10.17 3.83
CA ASP A 56 -32.40 -9.98 5.27
C ASP A 56 -31.40 -10.90 6.05
N GLU A 57 -31.40 -10.84 7.37
CA GLU A 57 -30.53 -11.63 8.23
C GLU A 57 -30.72 -13.15 8.10
N PHE A 58 -31.91 -13.60 7.61
CA PHE A 58 -32.22 -15.00 7.33
C PHE A 58 -32.01 -15.40 5.88
N GLY A 59 -31.44 -14.46 5.06
CA GLY A 59 -31.16 -14.68 3.65
C GLY A 59 -32.36 -14.53 2.71
N TYR A 60 -33.54 -14.10 3.19
CA TYR A 60 -34.73 -13.91 2.34
C TYR A 60 -34.68 -12.58 1.59
N PHE A 61 -35.23 -12.58 0.37
CA PHE A 61 -35.41 -11.38 -0.45
C PHE A 61 -36.78 -11.39 -1.15
N THR A 62 -37.23 -10.21 -1.46
CA THR A 62 -38.43 -9.96 -2.30
C THR A 62 -38.10 -8.87 -3.30
N LEU A 63 -38.31 -9.10 -4.59
CA LEU A 63 -38.08 -8.21 -5.68
C LEU A 63 -39.32 -8.11 -6.58
N PRO A 64 -39.76 -6.92 -7.04
CA PRO A 64 -40.83 -6.80 -8.01
C PRO A 64 -40.49 -7.52 -9.32
N ASP A 65 -41.39 -8.31 -9.87
CA ASP A 65 -41.21 -8.91 -11.17
C ASP A 65 -41.32 -7.87 -12.26
N PRO A 66 -40.30 -7.69 -13.11
CA PRO A 66 -40.33 -6.72 -14.20
C PRO A 66 -41.27 -7.08 -15.35
N GLY A 67 -41.80 -8.33 -15.36
CA GLY A 67 -42.70 -8.81 -16.41
C GLY A 67 -42.03 -9.05 -17.75
N THR A 68 -40.72 -9.31 -17.77
CA THR A 68 -39.96 -9.63 -18.98
C THR A 68 -39.50 -11.08 -18.93
N ASP A 69 -39.87 -11.87 -19.95
CA ASP A 69 -39.54 -13.27 -20.07
C ASP A 69 -38.06 -13.62 -20.27
N HIS A 70 -37.18 -12.61 -20.30
CA HIS A 70 -35.76 -12.78 -20.70
C HIS A 70 -34.71 -12.14 -19.76
N GLY A 71 -35.06 -11.82 -18.52
CA GLY A 71 -34.14 -11.28 -17.54
C GLY A 71 -33.27 -12.35 -16.86
N LYS A 72 -32.05 -12.00 -16.46
CA LYS A 72 -31.23 -12.81 -15.54
C LYS A 72 -31.23 -12.19 -14.17
N LEU A 73 -31.54 -12.97 -13.15
CA LEU A 73 -31.35 -12.59 -11.76
C LEU A 73 -29.87 -12.75 -11.40
N VAL A 74 -29.25 -11.69 -10.94
CA VAL A 74 -27.85 -11.68 -10.46
C VAL A 74 -27.86 -11.54 -8.95
N VAL A 75 -27.26 -12.48 -8.27
CA VAL A 75 -27.09 -12.47 -6.81
C VAL A 75 -25.61 -12.39 -6.48
N SER A 76 -25.23 -11.40 -5.71
CA SER A 76 -23.84 -11.18 -5.29
C SER A 76 -23.77 -10.82 -3.81
N ALA A 77 -22.73 -11.29 -3.13
CA ALA A 77 -22.42 -10.93 -1.76
C ALA A 77 -20.91 -10.90 -1.55
N VAL A 78 -20.44 -10.09 -0.59
CA VAL A 78 -19.03 -10.03 -0.24
C VAL A 78 -18.55 -11.42 0.22
N GLY A 79 -17.42 -11.87 -0.31
CA GLY A 79 -16.86 -13.19 -0.01
C GLY A 79 -17.50 -14.35 -0.79
N TYR A 80 -18.42 -14.06 -1.72
CA TYR A 80 -19.09 -15.06 -2.55
C TYR A 80 -18.94 -14.75 -4.04
N GLN A 81 -18.97 -15.80 -4.85
CA GLN A 81 -19.02 -15.67 -6.30
C GLN A 81 -20.41 -15.20 -6.73
N PRO A 82 -20.55 -14.22 -7.62
CA PRO A 82 -21.82 -13.85 -8.19
C PRO A 82 -22.50 -15.04 -8.90
N HIS A 83 -23.77 -15.23 -8.64
CA HIS A 83 -24.57 -16.27 -9.25
C HIS A 83 -25.64 -15.68 -10.15
N LYS A 84 -25.74 -16.17 -11.40
CA LYS A 84 -26.70 -15.70 -12.39
C LYS A 84 -27.72 -16.81 -12.68
N ILE A 85 -29.00 -16.48 -12.63
CA ILE A 85 -30.13 -17.39 -12.89
C ILE A 85 -30.94 -16.76 -13.99
N ALA A 86 -31.19 -17.52 -15.08
CA ALA A 86 -32.14 -17.10 -16.12
C ALA A 86 -33.58 -17.22 -15.54
N LEU A 87 -34.31 -16.13 -15.59
CA LEU A 87 -35.71 -16.13 -15.06
C LEU A 87 -36.66 -17.02 -15.88
N SER A 88 -36.30 -17.30 -17.15
CA SER A 88 -37.01 -18.25 -18.03
C SER A 88 -36.87 -19.71 -17.60
N ASP A 89 -35.82 -20.04 -16.84
CA ASP A 89 -35.54 -21.45 -16.45
C ASP A 89 -36.14 -21.81 -15.08
N SER A 90 -36.73 -20.85 -14.36
CA SER A 90 -37.31 -21.07 -13.03
C SER A 90 -38.79 -21.32 -13.13
N SER A 91 -39.21 -22.53 -12.79
CA SER A 91 -40.63 -22.92 -12.75
C SER A 91 -41.42 -22.30 -11.59
N ASP A 92 -40.76 -21.71 -10.60
CA ASP A 92 -41.36 -21.05 -9.45
C ASP A 92 -40.54 -19.83 -9.00
N LEU A 93 -40.97 -18.65 -9.42
CA LEU A 93 -40.34 -17.37 -9.06
C LEU A 93 -40.67 -16.93 -7.61
N GLN A 94 -41.52 -17.65 -6.91
CA GLN A 94 -41.95 -17.31 -5.54
C GLN A 94 -41.21 -18.10 -4.46
N SER A 95 -40.38 -19.08 -4.82
CA SER A 95 -39.63 -19.91 -3.86
C SER A 95 -38.20 -20.24 -4.31
N LEU A 96 -37.49 -19.28 -4.85
CA LEU A 96 -36.13 -19.49 -5.35
C LEU A 96 -35.17 -19.79 -4.18
N GLN A 97 -34.46 -20.91 -4.26
CA GLN A 97 -33.33 -21.19 -3.38
C GLN A 97 -32.02 -20.99 -4.13
N ILE A 98 -31.22 -19.99 -3.72
CA ILE A 98 -29.99 -19.58 -4.39
C ILE A 98 -28.82 -19.95 -3.52
N ILE A 99 -27.92 -20.80 -4.04
CA ILE A 99 -26.74 -21.25 -3.32
C ILE A 99 -25.54 -20.48 -3.86
N LEU A 100 -24.96 -19.61 -3.04
CA LEU A 100 -23.72 -18.91 -3.37
C LEU A 100 -22.49 -19.77 -3.03
N ALA A 101 -21.55 -19.79 -3.95
CA ALA A 101 -20.23 -20.39 -3.74
C ALA A 101 -19.27 -19.34 -3.15
N GLU A 102 -18.47 -19.73 -2.16
CA GLU A 102 -17.46 -18.85 -1.57
C GLU A 102 -16.42 -18.43 -2.62
N ASP A 103 -16.00 -17.16 -2.60
CA ASP A 103 -14.91 -16.63 -3.43
C ASP A 103 -13.58 -16.68 -2.66
N ASN A 104 -12.93 -17.84 -2.70
CA ASN A 104 -11.70 -18.09 -1.95
C ASN A 104 -10.48 -17.33 -2.47
N LEU A 105 -10.54 -16.79 -3.70
CA LEU A 105 -9.46 -16.02 -4.32
C LEU A 105 -9.74 -14.51 -4.32
N ASN A 106 -10.90 -14.07 -3.81
CA ASN A 106 -11.32 -12.66 -3.78
C ASN A 106 -11.21 -11.96 -5.15
N LEU A 107 -11.53 -12.68 -6.24
CA LEU A 107 -11.41 -12.14 -7.61
C LEU A 107 -12.43 -11.02 -7.89
N ASN A 108 -13.54 -11.00 -7.16
CA ASN A 108 -14.62 -10.02 -7.28
C ASN A 108 -14.53 -8.90 -6.20
N GLU A 109 -13.40 -8.82 -5.49
CA GLU A 109 -13.16 -7.77 -4.51
C GLU A 109 -13.20 -6.38 -5.17
N ILE A 110 -13.76 -5.40 -4.43
CA ILE A 110 -13.84 -4.02 -4.91
C ILE A 110 -12.49 -3.33 -4.66
N VAL A 111 -11.94 -2.74 -5.71
CA VAL A 111 -10.71 -1.96 -5.67
C VAL A 111 -10.96 -0.51 -6.09
N VAL A 112 -10.16 0.42 -5.60
CA VAL A 112 -10.28 1.85 -5.89
C VAL A 112 -9.06 2.44 -6.60
N SER A 113 -7.92 1.78 -6.51
CA SER A 113 -6.63 2.31 -7.03
C SER A 113 -6.53 2.32 -8.55
N ALA A 114 -7.37 1.55 -9.24
CA ALA A 114 -7.40 1.53 -10.71
C ALA A 114 -7.92 2.83 -11.32
N SER A 115 -8.92 3.46 -10.69
CA SER A 115 -9.76 4.50 -11.30
C SER A 115 -10.22 5.61 -10.33
N ARG A 116 -9.79 5.57 -9.05
CA ARG A 116 -10.26 6.46 -7.96
C ARG A 116 -11.76 6.33 -7.63
N TYR A 117 -12.41 5.28 -8.10
CA TYR A 117 -13.75 4.87 -7.66
C TYR A 117 -13.81 3.35 -7.51
N GLY A 118 -14.78 2.85 -6.72
CA GLY A 118 -14.91 1.41 -6.46
C GLY A 118 -15.34 0.63 -7.69
N MET A 119 -14.58 -0.39 -8.07
CA MET A 119 -14.90 -1.32 -9.15
C MET A 119 -14.44 -2.74 -8.80
N GLU A 120 -15.07 -3.73 -9.38
CA GLU A 120 -14.61 -5.12 -9.24
C GLU A 120 -13.20 -5.28 -9.82
N ARG A 121 -12.30 -5.92 -9.07
CA ARG A 121 -10.90 -6.17 -9.46
C ARG A 121 -10.79 -6.84 -10.84
N LYS A 122 -11.67 -7.82 -11.12
CA LYS A 122 -11.71 -8.52 -12.42
C LYS A 122 -12.03 -7.59 -13.58
N LYS A 123 -12.84 -6.56 -13.36
CA LYS A 123 -13.27 -5.58 -14.37
C LYS A 123 -12.35 -4.36 -14.49
N ALA A 124 -11.33 -4.28 -13.63
CA ALA A 124 -10.37 -3.18 -13.67
C ALA A 124 -9.48 -3.27 -14.90
N PRO A 125 -9.33 -2.19 -15.70
CA PRO A 125 -8.51 -2.19 -16.92
C PRO A 125 -7.01 -2.18 -16.61
N VAL A 126 -6.61 -2.02 -15.36
CA VAL A 126 -5.24 -2.21 -14.86
C VAL A 126 -5.20 -3.31 -13.83
N ILE A 127 -4.03 -3.95 -13.70
CA ILE A 127 -3.81 -4.94 -12.67
C ILE A 127 -3.73 -4.24 -11.31
N VAL A 128 -4.61 -4.64 -10.40
CA VAL A 128 -4.55 -4.26 -8.99
C VAL A 128 -4.31 -5.53 -8.18
N ASN A 129 -3.16 -5.60 -7.54
CA ASN A 129 -2.87 -6.66 -6.59
C ASN A 129 -3.37 -6.23 -5.20
N VAL A 130 -3.97 -7.17 -4.49
CA VAL A 130 -4.56 -6.91 -3.17
C VAL A 130 -3.91 -7.80 -2.13
N LEU A 131 -3.38 -7.18 -1.06
CA LEU A 131 -2.90 -7.86 0.13
C LEU A 131 -3.98 -7.75 1.21
N SER A 132 -4.51 -8.89 1.60
CA SER A 132 -5.59 -8.99 2.58
C SER A 132 -5.06 -9.14 4.01
N PRO A 133 -5.89 -8.92 5.05
CA PRO A 133 -5.53 -9.17 6.45
C PRO A 133 -5.10 -10.61 6.74
N LYS A 134 -5.57 -11.59 5.95
CA LYS A 134 -5.14 -12.99 6.05
C LYS A 134 -3.63 -13.13 5.80
N LEU A 135 -3.08 -12.36 4.86
CA LEU A 135 -1.65 -12.39 4.57
C LEU A 135 -0.83 -11.79 5.72
N PHE A 136 -1.28 -10.69 6.33
CA PHE A 136 -0.61 -10.13 7.52
C PHE A 136 -0.57 -11.13 8.68
N THR A 137 -1.64 -11.91 8.84
CA THR A 137 -1.70 -12.98 9.84
C THR A 137 -0.73 -14.11 9.49
N ALA A 138 -0.76 -14.62 8.26
CA ALA A 138 0.06 -15.74 7.80
C ALA A 138 1.57 -15.45 7.88
N THR A 139 1.97 -14.23 7.56
CA THR A 139 3.37 -13.79 7.57
C THR A 139 3.85 -13.37 8.96
N GLN A 140 2.95 -13.27 9.94
CA GLN A 140 3.23 -12.71 11.28
C GLN A 140 3.85 -11.31 11.22
N SER A 141 3.54 -10.56 10.15
CA SER A 141 4.08 -9.24 9.93
C SER A 141 3.56 -8.27 10.97
N VAL A 142 4.47 -7.57 11.62
CA VAL A 142 4.19 -6.50 12.57
C VAL A 142 4.15 -5.16 11.84
N ALA A 143 5.03 -4.99 10.86
CA ALA A 143 5.09 -3.83 9.99
C ALA A 143 4.43 -4.15 8.62
N MET A 144 3.76 -3.16 8.06
CA MET A 144 3.13 -3.28 6.74
C MET A 144 4.16 -3.62 5.65
N SER A 145 5.35 -3.02 5.71
CA SER A 145 6.43 -3.22 4.76
C SER A 145 6.80 -4.69 4.57
N GLU A 146 6.85 -5.48 5.65
CA GLU A 146 7.21 -6.91 5.60
C GLU A 146 6.28 -7.71 4.69
N THR A 147 5.00 -7.33 4.61
CA THR A 147 3.98 -8.02 3.81
C THR A 147 4.10 -7.74 2.32
N LEU A 148 4.67 -6.59 1.93
CA LEU A 148 4.80 -6.19 0.53
C LEU A 148 5.70 -7.12 -0.30
N ASN A 149 6.61 -7.88 0.33
CA ASN A 149 7.42 -8.91 -0.34
C ASN A 149 6.58 -10.06 -0.94
N TYR A 150 5.31 -10.18 -0.56
CA TYR A 150 4.40 -11.22 -1.05
C TYR A 150 3.56 -10.74 -2.24
N GLN A 151 4.19 -9.91 -3.10
CA GLN A 151 3.61 -9.45 -4.36
C GLN A 151 4.64 -9.56 -5.49
N PRO A 152 4.25 -10.06 -6.69
CA PRO A 152 5.19 -10.05 -7.81
C PRO A 152 5.56 -8.60 -8.16
N GLY A 153 6.79 -8.37 -8.54
CA GLY A 153 7.29 -7.04 -8.89
C GLY A 153 7.57 -6.12 -7.70
N VAL A 154 7.36 -6.56 -6.46
CA VAL A 154 7.60 -5.75 -5.26
C VAL A 154 8.65 -6.42 -4.39
N ARG A 155 9.57 -5.63 -3.87
CA ARG A 155 10.60 -6.07 -2.94
C ARG A 155 10.84 -4.97 -1.89
N VAL A 156 10.93 -5.39 -0.65
CA VAL A 156 11.29 -4.52 0.49
C VAL A 156 12.72 -4.81 0.90
N GLU A 157 13.48 -3.77 1.15
CA GLU A 157 14.86 -3.86 1.62
C GLU A 157 15.15 -2.84 2.71
N ASN A 158 16.11 -3.15 3.56
CA ASN A 158 16.72 -2.19 4.46
C ASN A 158 17.95 -1.59 3.77
N ASN A 159 18.09 -0.28 3.81
CA ASN A 159 19.20 0.43 3.18
C ASN A 159 20.23 0.95 4.17
N CYS A 160 19.92 0.94 5.46
CA CYS A 160 20.82 1.46 6.48
C CYS A 160 20.67 0.65 7.78
N GLN A 161 21.78 0.25 8.36
CA GLN A 161 21.83 -0.48 9.64
C GLN A 161 21.54 0.44 10.82
N ASN A 162 21.99 1.69 10.77
CA ASN A 162 21.94 2.61 11.90
C ASN A 162 20.56 3.24 12.10
N CYS A 163 19.77 3.50 11.05
CA CYS A 163 18.43 4.08 11.15
C CYS A 163 17.30 3.07 10.86
N GLY A 164 17.65 1.91 10.25
CA GLY A 164 16.65 0.94 9.82
C GLY A 164 15.73 1.49 8.71
N PHE A 165 16.32 2.23 7.77
CA PHE A 165 15.63 2.77 6.62
C PHE A 165 15.12 1.64 5.72
N THR A 166 13.79 1.57 5.57
CA THR A 166 13.12 0.53 4.78
C THR A 166 12.62 1.12 3.47
N GLN A 167 13.01 0.55 2.35
CA GLN A 167 12.62 0.98 1.01
C GLN A 167 11.80 -0.08 0.28
N VAL A 168 10.79 0.35 -0.48
CA VAL A 168 9.99 -0.53 -1.34
C VAL A 168 10.39 -0.34 -2.79
N ARG A 169 11.05 -1.31 -3.37
CA ARG A 169 11.35 -1.35 -4.81
C ARG A 169 10.19 -1.98 -5.58
N MET A 170 9.80 -1.36 -6.68
CA MET A 170 8.73 -1.85 -7.54
C MET A 170 9.24 -2.03 -8.98
N ASN A 171 9.13 -3.26 -9.51
CA ASN A 171 9.66 -3.62 -10.83
C ASN A 171 11.12 -3.16 -11.01
N GLY A 172 11.96 -3.32 -9.97
CA GLY A 172 13.39 -2.97 -9.99
C GLY A 172 13.73 -1.48 -9.88
N MET A 173 12.74 -0.60 -9.79
CA MET A 173 12.94 0.83 -9.51
C MET A 173 12.96 1.09 -8.00
N GLU A 174 13.67 2.11 -7.58
CA GLU A 174 13.84 2.51 -6.19
C GLU A 174 12.55 3.03 -5.55
N GLY A 175 12.52 3.09 -4.22
CA GLY A 175 11.33 3.48 -3.47
C GLY A 175 10.83 4.88 -3.77
N ALA A 176 11.74 5.79 -4.09
CA ALA A 176 11.42 7.15 -4.50
C ALA A 176 10.51 7.26 -5.74
N TYR A 177 10.43 6.19 -6.54
CA TYR A 177 9.55 6.07 -7.70
C TYR A 177 8.16 5.48 -7.39
N SER A 178 7.93 5.07 -6.16
CA SER A 178 6.68 4.45 -5.71
C SER A 178 5.92 5.37 -4.77
N GLN A 179 4.69 5.71 -5.11
CA GLN A 179 3.88 6.58 -4.26
C GLN A 179 3.03 5.76 -3.28
N VAL A 180 3.13 6.11 -2.00
CA VAL A 180 2.32 5.53 -0.94
C VAL A 180 1.12 6.43 -0.65
N LEU A 181 -0.05 5.84 -0.56
CA LEU A 181 -1.33 6.50 -0.35
C LEU A 181 -2.03 5.92 0.86
N ILE A 182 -2.79 6.73 1.58
CA ILE A 182 -3.80 6.29 2.56
C ILE A 182 -5.17 6.71 2.03
N ASN A 183 -6.07 5.75 1.86
CA ASN A 183 -7.41 5.98 1.32
C ASN A 183 -7.40 6.81 0.02
N SER A 184 -6.47 6.49 -0.90
CA SER A 184 -6.25 7.17 -2.18
C SER A 184 -5.76 8.62 -2.05
N ARG A 185 -5.15 9.02 -0.93
CA ARG A 185 -4.57 10.34 -0.69
C ARG A 185 -3.08 10.24 -0.44
N ALA A 186 -2.31 11.07 -1.13
CA ALA A 186 -0.87 11.20 -0.89
C ALA A 186 -0.65 12.03 0.38
N VAL A 187 -0.52 11.37 1.52
CA VAL A 187 -0.40 12.04 2.83
C VAL A 187 1.05 12.10 3.30
N PHE A 188 1.90 11.24 2.75
CA PHE A 188 3.29 11.20 3.17
C PHE A 188 4.09 12.32 2.50
N SER A 189 4.70 13.15 3.34
CA SER A 189 5.69 14.14 2.93
C SER A 189 7.01 13.49 2.52
N ALA A 190 7.94 14.28 1.99
CA ALA A 190 9.31 13.87 1.73
C ALA A 190 9.97 13.27 2.98
N LEU A 191 9.74 13.86 4.16
CA LEU A 191 10.29 13.38 5.42
C LEU A 191 9.78 12.01 5.85
N ASN A 192 8.48 11.74 5.66
CA ASN A 192 7.83 10.55 6.21
C ASN A 192 7.59 9.44 5.18
N SER A 193 7.94 9.64 3.91
CA SER A 193 7.67 8.65 2.85
C SER A 193 8.39 7.31 3.07
N VAL A 194 9.44 7.29 3.86
CA VAL A 194 10.26 6.10 4.12
C VAL A 194 9.88 5.39 5.41
N TYR A 195 9.82 6.12 6.51
CA TYR A 195 9.50 5.51 7.81
C TYR A 195 8.01 5.29 7.98
N GLY A 196 7.17 6.04 7.27
CA GLY A 196 5.72 5.97 7.36
C GLY A 196 5.13 4.59 7.10
N LEU A 197 5.77 3.77 6.27
CA LEU A 197 5.32 2.41 5.99
C LEU A 197 5.29 1.51 7.23
N ASP A 198 6.26 1.67 8.13
CA ASP A 198 6.38 0.86 9.35
C ASP A 198 5.57 1.43 10.52
N GLN A 199 5.05 2.65 10.36
CA GLN A 199 4.33 3.38 11.39
C GLN A 199 2.83 3.05 11.44
N ILE A 200 2.29 2.46 10.37
CA ILE A 200 0.87 2.13 10.24
C ILE A 200 0.57 0.77 10.88
N PRO A 201 -0.31 0.71 11.90
CA PRO A 201 -0.72 -0.56 12.50
C PRO A 201 -1.43 -1.47 11.49
N THR A 202 -1.00 -2.72 11.38
CA THR A 202 -1.67 -3.69 10.49
C THR A 202 -3.12 -3.96 10.90
N SER A 203 -3.48 -3.74 12.16
CA SER A 203 -4.85 -3.91 12.68
C SER A 203 -5.86 -2.92 12.12
N MET A 204 -5.40 -1.72 11.66
CA MET A 204 -6.28 -0.73 11.03
C MET A 204 -6.47 -0.95 9.52
N ILE A 205 -5.66 -1.81 8.90
CA ILE A 205 -5.66 -2.01 7.46
C ILE A 205 -6.78 -2.99 7.08
N ASP A 206 -7.64 -2.57 6.17
CA ASP A 206 -8.61 -3.45 5.50
C ASP A 206 -7.91 -4.23 4.38
N ARG A 207 -7.17 -3.54 3.53
CA ARG A 207 -6.36 -4.13 2.47
C ARG A 207 -5.30 -3.14 1.97
N ILE A 208 -4.30 -3.66 1.28
CA ILE A 208 -3.36 -2.83 0.52
C ILE A 208 -3.56 -3.13 -0.96
N GLU A 209 -3.78 -2.10 -1.74
CA GLU A 209 -3.89 -2.19 -3.20
C GLU A 209 -2.59 -1.73 -3.84
N VAL A 210 -1.96 -2.59 -4.63
CA VAL A 210 -0.72 -2.31 -5.34
C VAL A 210 -1.00 -2.24 -6.84
N VAL A 211 -0.75 -1.09 -7.43
CA VAL A 211 -0.80 -0.87 -8.88
C VAL A 211 0.62 -0.64 -9.38
N ARG A 212 1.13 -1.54 -10.20
CA ARG A 212 2.46 -1.43 -10.80
C ARG A 212 2.36 -0.64 -12.08
N SER A 213 3.26 0.34 -12.25
CA SER A 213 3.34 1.29 -13.37
C SER A 213 2.11 2.20 -13.55
N GLY A 214 2.33 3.39 -14.08
CA GLY A 214 1.28 4.26 -14.58
C GLY A 214 0.42 4.98 -13.55
N GLY A 215 0.83 5.10 -12.30
CA GLY A 215 0.08 5.78 -11.23
C GLY A 215 -0.03 7.29 -11.40
N SER A 216 0.94 7.94 -12.05
CA SER A 216 1.04 9.40 -12.11
C SER A 216 -0.16 10.10 -12.77
N ALA A 217 -0.80 9.48 -13.75
CA ALA A 217 -1.98 10.05 -14.41
C ALA A 217 -3.19 10.20 -13.47
N LEU A 218 -3.21 9.52 -12.32
CA LEU A 218 -4.25 9.66 -11.30
C LEU A 218 -3.75 10.34 -10.04
N PHE A 219 -2.53 9.98 -9.59
CA PHE A 219 -2.03 10.32 -8.26
C PHE A 219 -0.91 11.37 -8.29
N GLY A 220 -0.47 11.81 -9.49
CA GLY A 220 0.51 12.88 -9.66
C GLY A 220 1.96 12.41 -9.55
N ALA A 221 2.82 13.27 -9.03
CA ALA A 221 4.25 13.06 -8.91
C ALA A 221 4.62 11.79 -8.11
N ASN A 222 5.82 11.24 -8.36
CA ASN A 222 6.43 10.11 -7.66
C ASN A 222 5.75 8.74 -7.87
N ALA A 223 4.72 8.63 -8.71
CA ALA A 223 4.05 7.38 -9.04
C ALA A 223 4.57 6.75 -10.36
N ILE A 224 5.86 6.84 -10.61
CA ILE A 224 6.55 6.31 -11.81
C ILE A 224 6.51 4.78 -11.83
N ALA A 225 6.97 4.14 -10.76
CA ALA A 225 6.97 2.70 -10.61
C ALA A 225 5.57 2.14 -10.31
N GLY A 226 4.74 2.95 -9.65
CA GLY A 226 3.38 2.60 -9.29
C GLY A 226 2.91 3.23 -8.00
N THR A 227 1.82 2.68 -7.45
CA THR A 227 1.21 3.14 -6.20
C THR A 227 0.95 2.00 -5.24
N ILE A 228 1.13 2.27 -3.96
CA ILE A 228 0.76 1.42 -2.84
C ILE A 228 -0.31 2.16 -2.06
N ASN A 229 -1.55 1.73 -2.16
CA ASN A 229 -2.69 2.38 -1.55
C ASN A 229 -3.19 1.57 -0.35
N ILE A 230 -3.06 2.13 0.83
CA ILE A 230 -3.48 1.53 2.09
C ILE A 230 -4.92 1.92 2.32
N ILE A 231 -5.82 0.96 2.28
CA ILE A 231 -7.23 1.15 2.58
C ILE A 231 -7.46 0.79 4.05
N THR A 232 -7.93 1.75 4.81
CA THR A 232 -8.23 1.57 6.23
C THR A 232 -9.62 0.99 6.44
N LYS A 233 -9.80 0.21 7.52
CA LYS A 233 -11.09 -0.40 7.86
C LYS A 233 -12.18 0.65 8.04
N ASP A 234 -13.32 0.41 7.40
CA ASP A 234 -14.55 1.15 7.67
C ASP A 234 -15.30 0.50 8.85
N PRO A 235 -15.91 1.26 9.76
CA PRO A 235 -16.82 0.72 10.79
C PRO A 235 -18.12 0.28 10.13
N ILE A 236 -18.24 -1.02 9.83
CA ILE A 236 -19.42 -1.61 9.18
C ILE A 236 -20.20 -2.55 10.12
N GLU A 237 -19.57 -2.97 11.20
CA GLU A 237 -20.14 -3.85 12.22
C GLU A 237 -19.53 -3.53 13.59
N ASN A 238 -20.21 -3.95 14.65
CA ASN A 238 -19.68 -3.82 16.00
C ASN A 238 -18.70 -4.95 16.25
N ASP A 239 -17.41 -4.62 16.29
CA ASP A 239 -16.35 -5.56 16.55
C ASP A 239 -15.31 -5.00 17.53
N TRP A 240 -14.52 -5.89 18.10
CA TRP A 240 -13.33 -5.50 18.83
C TRP A 240 -12.31 -6.63 18.85
N GLN A 241 -11.06 -6.29 18.86
CA GLN A 241 -9.98 -7.24 19.06
C GLN A 241 -8.79 -6.60 19.77
N VAL A 242 -8.09 -7.41 20.56
CA VAL A 242 -6.79 -7.09 21.15
C VAL A 242 -5.85 -8.23 20.80
N LYS A 243 -4.64 -7.88 20.31
CA LYS A 243 -3.61 -8.84 19.96
C LYS A 243 -2.31 -8.49 20.67
N SER A 244 -1.68 -9.47 21.30
CA SER A 244 -0.31 -9.39 21.82
C SER A 244 0.57 -10.36 21.06
N SER A 245 1.67 -9.88 20.52
CA SER A 245 2.66 -10.66 19.78
C SER A 245 4.04 -10.39 20.34
N ASN A 246 4.76 -11.46 20.68
CA ASN A 246 6.09 -11.41 21.26
C ASN A 246 7.04 -12.22 20.41
N SER A 247 8.12 -11.61 19.98
CA SER A 247 9.12 -12.24 19.11
C SER A 247 10.50 -12.18 19.74
N ILE A 248 11.26 -13.24 19.54
CA ILE A 248 12.67 -13.33 19.95
C ILE A 248 13.50 -13.48 18.67
N ILE A 249 14.28 -12.45 18.37
CA ILE A 249 15.14 -12.34 17.18
C ILE A 249 16.46 -13.05 17.49
N ASP A 250 16.76 -14.12 16.77
CA ASP A 250 17.96 -14.98 16.88
C ASP A 250 18.32 -15.39 18.34
N GLY A 251 17.29 -15.51 19.20
CA GLY A 251 17.48 -15.83 20.62
C GLY A 251 18.05 -14.70 21.48
N GLN A 252 18.24 -13.48 20.95
CA GLN A 252 18.93 -12.38 21.63
C GLN A 252 18.00 -11.19 21.92
N SER A 253 17.28 -10.69 20.93
CA SER A 253 16.56 -9.41 21.02
C SER A 253 15.05 -9.58 20.97
N TRP A 254 14.35 -8.89 21.86
CA TRP A 254 12.89 -8.91 21.91
C TRP A 254 12.26 -7.88 21.00
N ASP A 255 11.16 -8.27 20.35
CA ASP A 255 10.26 -7.40 19.59
C ASP A 255 8.82 -7.69 20.02
N ASN A 256 8.25 -6.81 20.83
CA ASN A 256 6.95 -6.97 21.46
C ASN A 256 5.95 -5.97 20.90
N THR A 257 4.77 -6.43 20.54
CA THR A 257 3.68 -5.60 20.03
C THR A 257 2.38 -5.92 20.75
N ILE A 258 1.67 -4.88 21.12
CA ILE A 258 0.27 -4.96 21.56
C ILE A 258 -0.49 -4.03 20.64
N ASP A 259 -1.53 -4.53 19.99
CA ASP A 259 -2.43 -3.75 19.16
C ASP A 259 -3.89 -4.06 19.49
N PHE A 260 -4.75 -3.08 19.25
CA PHE A 260 -6.19 -3.24 19.39
C PHE A 260 -6.91 -2.48 18.29
N ASN A 261 -8.10 -2.94 17.96
CA ASN A 261 -9.09 -2.17 17.25
C ASN A 261 -10.49 -2.45 17.82
N THR A 262 -11.37 -1.48 17.72
CA THR A 262 -12.78 -1.62 18.05
C THR A 262 -13.61 -0.73 17.15
N SER A 263 -14.69 -1.27 16.64
CA SER A 263 -15.64 -0.58 15.78
C SER A 263 -17.00 -0.53 16.44
N TYR A 264 -17.63 0.61 16.33
CA TYR A 264 -19.01 0.81 16.72
C TYR A 264 -19.79 1.43 15.57
N VAL A 265 -20.96 0.89 15.27
CA VAL A 265 -21.85 1.40 14.23
C VAL A 265 -23.28 1.34 14.74
N ASP A 266 -24.07 2.35 14.38
CA ASP A 266 -25.48 2.37 14.69
C ASP A 266 -26.29 1.39 13.81
N ASN A 267 -27.45 0.96 14.30
CA ASN A 267 -28.27 -0.05 13.63
C ASN A 267 -28.72 0.37 12.22
N ASP A 268 -28.85 1.68 11.98
CA ASP A 268 -29.27 2.24 10.69
C ASP A 268 -28.10 2.50 9.74
N LEU A 269 -26.86 2.20 10.14
CA LEU A 269 -25.61 2.48 9.41
C LEU A 269 -25.48 3.97 9.02
N ARG A 270 -25.98 4.87 9.86
CA ARG A 270 -25.91 6.33 9.66
C ARG A 270 -24.67 6.94 10.27
N ALA A 271 -24.16 6.35 11.35
CA ALA A 271 -22.93 6.78 11.99
C ALA A 271 -22.12 5.60 12.48
N GLY A 272 -20.81 5.72 12.47
CA GLY A 272 -19.93 4.70 13.03
C GLY A 272 -18.52 5.25 13.23
N ALA A 273 -17.76 4.59 14.11
CA ALA A 273 -16.37 4.90 14.37
C ALA A 273 -15.59 3.64 14.69
N THR A 274 -14.38 3.57 14.14
CA THR A 274 -13.35 2.59 14.50
C THR A 274 -12.25 3.30 15.26
N PHE A 275 -11.85 2.77 16.40
CA PHE A 275 -10.67 3.18 17.16
C PHE A 275 -9.63 2.09 17.09
N TYR A 276 -8.38 2.46 16.93
CA TYR A 276 -7.26 1.53 16.88
C TYR A 276 -6.04 2.11 17.59
N GLY A 277 -5.18 1.21 18.04
CA GLY A 277 -3.92 1.61 18.65
C GLY A 277 -2.90 0.49 18.61
N MET A 278 -1.63 0.88 18.65
CA MET A 278 -0.50 -0.03 18.67
C MET A 278 0.61 0.52 19.56
N ARG A 279 1.19 -0.35 20.36
CA ARG A 279 2.48 -0.12 21.02
C ARG A 279 3.43 -1.22 20.62
N ARG A 280 4.59 -0.85 20.05
CA ARG A 280 5.66 -1.77 19.71
C ARG A 280 6.96 -1.36 20.40
N THR A 281 7.68 -2.33 20.89
CA THR A 281 9.03 -2.13 21.45
C THR A 281 9.94 -3.24 20.92
N ARG A 282 11.01 -2.85 20.24
CA ARG A 282 12.05 -3.75 19.78
C ARG A 282 13.39 -3.32 20.34
N GLU A 283 14.13 -4.25 20.91
CA GLU A 283 15.52 -4.02 21.30
C GLU A 283 16.43 -4.11 20.06
N ALA A 284 17.59 -3.44 20.13
CA ALA A 284 18.59 -3.50 19.08
C ALA A 284 19.13 -4.94 18.95
N TYR A 285 19.49 -5.33 17.71
CA TYR A 285 20.10 -6.62 17.44
C TYR A 285 21.47 -6.44 16.79
N ASP A 286 22.49 -7.03 17.38
CA ASP A 286 23.89 -7.07 16.94
C ASP A 286 24.17 -8.47 16.39
N ALA A 287 24.33 -8.59 15.06
CA ALA A 287 24.44 -9.84 14.35
C ALA A 287 25.83 -10.48 14.44
N ASN A 288 26.86 -9.67 14.65
CA ASN A 288 28.26 -10.09 14.58
C ASN A 288 29.01 -9.93 15.91
N ASN A 289 28.32 -9.49 16.99
CA ASN A 289 28.79 -9.28 18.35
C ASN A 289 29.98 -8.30 18.44
N ASP A 290 29.91 -7.20 17.69
CA ASP A 290 30.95 -6.17 17.71
C ASP A 290 30.53 -4.93 18.53
N GLY A 291 29.32 -4.93 19.10
CA GLY A 291 28.75 -3.85 19.89
C GLY A 291 27.97 -2.81 19.06
N PHE A 292 27.86 -3.01 17.74
CA PHE A 292 27.07 -2.18 16.81
C PHE A 292 25.85 -2.95 16.32
N SER A 293 24.72 -2.30 16.22
CA SER A 293 23.49 -2.95 15.80
C SER A 293 23.33 -3.03 14.28
N GLU A 294 22.82 -4.16 13.77
CA GLU A 294 22.32 -4.33 12.40
C GLU A 294 20.81 -4.13 12.32
N MET A 295 20.10 -4.25 13.45
CA MET A 295 18.70 -3.84 13.54
C MET A 295 18.52 -2.84 14.68
N THR A 296 17.82 -1.76 14.39
CA THR A 296 17.64 -0.64 15.30
C THR A 296 16.76 -0.98 16.51
N LYS A 297 17.04 -0.37 17.64
CA LYS A 297 16.08 -0.20 18.76
C LYS A 297 14.90 0.62 18.28
N LEU A 298 13.68 0.18 18.58
CA LEU A 298 12.45 0.83 18.14
C LEU A 298 11.44 0.91 19.27
N LYS A 299 10.81 2.07 19.44
CA LYS A 299 9.61 2.24 20.26
C LYS A 299 8.61 3.00 19.41
N ASN A 300 7.43 2.43 19.22
CA ASN A 300 6.36 3.05 18.45
C ASN A 300 5.08 3.04 19.29
N LEU A 301 4.38 4.15 19.31
CA LEU A 301 3.05 4.30 19.87
C LEU A 301 2.18 5.02 18.86
N THR A 302 1.17 4.33 18.34
CA THR A 302 0.20 4.87 17.42
C THR A 302 -1.21 4.74 17.98
N PHE A 303 -2.01 5.76 17.81
CA PHE A 303 -3.43 5.76 18.16
C PHE A 303 -4.21 6.52 17.09
N GLY A 304 -5.39 6.03 16.71
CA GLY A 304 -6.21 6.73 15.72
C GLY A 304 -7.66 6.29 15.69
N THR A 305 -8.41 6.99 14.87
CA THR A 305 -9.84 6.75 14.64
C THR A 305 -10.21 7.02 13.20
N LYS A 306 -11.16 6.25 12.69
CA LYS A 306 -11.90 6.55 11.47
C LYS A 306 -13.38 6.56 11.80
N ALA A 307 -14.06 7.64 11.47
CA ALA A 307 -15.48 7.82 11.74
C ALA A 307 -16.22 8.24 10.48
N PHE A 308 -17.48 7.86 10.38
CA PHE A 308 -18.35 8.38 9.36
C PHE A 308 -19.70 8.85 9.95
N TYR A 309 -20.32 9.80 9.22
CA TYR A 309 -21.68 10.24 9.46
C TYR A 309 -22.41 10.47 8.13
N LYS A 310 -23.61 9.94 8.00
CA LYS A 310 -24.49 10.12 6.84
C LYS A 310 -25.65 11.04 7.23
N PRO A 311 -25.56 12.37 6.97
CA PRO A 311 -26.66 13.30 7.21
C PRO A 311 -27.92 12.94 6.44
N SER A 312 -27.76 12.32 5.28
CA SER A 312 -28.84 11.81 4.43
C SER A 312 -28.40 10.50 3.76
N GLU A 313 -29.28 9.82 3.04
CA GLU A 313 -28.96 8.65 2.22
C GLU A 313 -27.97 8.96 1.09
N TRP A 314 -27.85 10.22 0.71
CA TRP A 314 -27.03 10.70 -0.41
C TRP A 314 -25.70 11.31 0.03
N ASP A 315 -25.53 11.58 1.31
CA ASP A 315 -24.40 12.33 1.85
C ASP A 315 -23.62 11.46 2.85
N LYS A 316 -22.29 11.42 2.72
CA LYS A 316 -21.39 10.77 3.68
C LYS A 316 -20.24 11.70 4.03
N LEU A 317 -20.04 11.96 5.30
CA LEU A 317 -18.86 12.62 5.85
C LEU A 317 -17.97 11.55 6.48
N THR A 318 -16.69 11.56 6.16
CA THR A 318 -15.69 10.63 6.73
C THR A 318 -14.55 11.42 7.34
N LEU A 319 -14.19 11.11 8.58
CA LEU A 319 -13.07 11.68 9.33
C LEU A 319 -12.06 10.58 9.62
N ASP A 320 -10.80 10.80 9.29
CA ASP A 320 -9.64 9.99 9.68
C ASP A 320 -8.73 10.85 10.56
N LEU A 321 -8.27 10.32 11.68
CA LEU A 321 -7.31 10.99 12.56
C LEU A 321 -6.37 9.98 13.20
N SER A 322 -5.07 10.25 13.20
CA SER A 322 -4.08 9.44 13.91
C SER A 322 -2.95 10.28 14.47
N VAL A 323 -2.44 9.84 15.61
CA VAL A 323 -1.24 10.37 16.27
C VAL A 323 -0.21 9.26 16.37
N LEU A 324 1.04 9.63 16.19
CA LEU A 324 2.18 8.73 16.21
C LEU A 324 3.31 9.34 17.03
N ASN A 325 3.93 8.53 17.86
CA ASN A 325 5.23 8.80 18.46
C ASN A 325 6.16 7.62 18.18
N GLU A 326 7.29 7.87 17.55
CA GLU A 326 8.27 6.85 17.25
C GLU A 326 9.68 7.28 17.65
N PHE A 327 10.39 6.39 18.33
CA PHE A 327 11.81 6.47 18.63
C PHE A 327 12.54 5.34 17.91
N ARG A 328 13.61 5.67 17.17
CA ARG A 328 14.56 4.74 16.56
C ARG A 328 15.97 5.06 16.94
N ARG A 329 16.81 4.06 17.15
CA ARG A 329 18.24 4.23 17.34
C ARG A 329 19.00 2.98 16.89
N GLY A 330 20.06 3.17 16.13
CA GLY A 330 21.05 2.16 15.78
C GLY A 330 22.47 2.69 15.95
N GLY A 331 23.45 1.84 15.79
CA GLY A 331 24.85 2.10 16.06
C GLY A 331 25.32 1.41 17.32
N ASP A 332 26.16 2.08 18.12
CA ASP A 332 26.73 1.54 19.35
C ASP A 332 26.21 2.24 20.62
N ARG A 333 26.60 1.72 21.80
CA ARG A 333 26.35 2.31 23.14
C ARG A 333 24.90 2.74 23.35
N MET A 334 23.97 1.83 23.11
CA MET A 334 22.52 2.08 23.13
C MET A 334 21.97 2.70 24.43
N ASP A 335 22.69 2.56 25.54
CA ASP A 335 22.26 3.00 26.88
C ASP A 335 22.84 4.36 27.29
N THR A 336 23.61 5.02 26.42
CA THR A 336 24.20 6.34 26.67
C THR A 336 23.57 7.38 25.76
N ALA A 337 23.83 8.68 26.02
CA ALA A 337 23.44 9.73 25.09
C ALA A 337 24.16 9.53 23.73
N PRO A 338 23.51 9.82 22.58
CA PRO A 338 24.03 9.46 21.26
C PRO A 338 25.38 10.10 20.94
N HIS A 339 25.68 11.29 21.45
CA HIS A 339 26.97 11.96 21.23
C HIS A 339 28.18 11.28 21.92
N PHE A 340 27.95 10.28 22.77
CA PHE A 340 29.02 9.43 23.32
C PHE A 340 29.26 8.16 22.52
N SER A 341 28.45 7.88 21.54
CA SER A 341 28.63 6.74 20.62
C SER A 341 29.78 6.98 19.66
N ASP A 342 30.37 5.93 19.14
CA ASP A 342 31.35 6.07 18.07
C ASP A 342 30.65 6.37 16.73
N VAL A 343 29.56 5.64 16.44
CA VAL A 343 28.66 5.91 15.29
C VAL A 343 27.23 5.56 15.67
N THR A 344 26.32 6.52 15.58
CA THR A 344 24.89 6.27 15.86
C THR A 344 23.98 7.20 15.08
N GLU A 345 22.81 6.70 14.78
CA GLU A 345 21.69 7.49 14.28
C GLU A 345 20.51 7.30 15.22
N GLN A 346 19.93 8.43 15.66
CA GLN A 346 18.78 8.42 16.54
C GLN A 346 17.72 9.38 16.04
N LEU A 347 16.49 8.90 15.94
CA LEU A 347 15.33 9.67 15.50
C LEU A 347 14.21 9.57 16.52
N THR A 348 13.59 10.69 16.82
CA THR A 348 12.32 10.75 17.56
C THR A 348 11.33 11.55 16.76
N THR A 349 10.29 10.92 16.26
CA THR A 349 9.30 11.53 15.37
C THR A 349 7.94 11.55 16.05
N ASN A 350 7.31 12.73 16.08
CA ASN A 350 5.92 12.92 16.46
C ASN A 350 5.13 13.33 15.23
N SER A 351 4.04 12.67 14.92
CA SER A 351 3.20 13.00 13.77
C SER A 351 1.72 13.04 14.15
N LEU A 352 1.03 14.00 13.57
CA LEU A 352 -0.43 14.09 13.55
C LEU A 352 -0.88 14.02 12.09
N ILE A 353 -1.70 13.01 11.77
CA ILE A 353 -2.23 12.78 10.42
C ILE A 353 -3.75 12.87 10.51
N GLY A 354 -4.36 13.68 9.64
CA GLY A 354 -5.81 13.83 9.59
C GLY A 354 -6.34 13.91 8.18
N GLY A 355 -7.59 13.48 7.99
CA GLY A 355 -8.30 13.55 6.72
C GLY A 355 -9.79 13.78 6.91
N LEU A 356 -10.38 14.57 6.03
CA LEU A 356 -11.83 14.81 5.97
C LEU A 356 -12.29 14.62 4.53
N THR A 357 -13.33 13.80 4.35
CA THR A 357 -13.94 13.56 3.03
C THR A 357 -15.44 13.74 3.13
N TYR A 358 -16.02 14.52 2.22
CA TYR A 358 -17.45 14.64 2.03
C TYR A 358 -17.82 14.10 0.65
N ASP A 359 -18.62 13.05 0.63
CA ASP A 359 -19.18 12.45 -0.57
C ASP A 359 -20.67 12.78 -0.68
N ARG A 360 -21.10 13.26 -1.87
CA ARG A 360 -22.48 13.49 -2.20
C ARG A 360 -22.87 12.75 -3.47
N TYR A 361 -23.94 11.98 -3.39
CA TYR A 361 -24.54 11.27 -4.52
C TYR A 361 -25.83 11.96 -4.99
N SER A 362 -26.12 11.89 -6.29
CA SER A 362 -27.44 12.17 -6.80
C SER A 362 -28.43 11.07 -6.44
N LYS A 363 -29.72 11.37 -6.44
CA LYS A 363 -30.78 10.40 -6.13
C LYS A 363 -30.83 9.19 -7.07
N ASP A 364 -30.32 9.33 -8.28
CA ASP A 364 -30.21 8.26 -9.28
C ASP A 364 -28.83 7.56 -9.26
N TYR A 365 -27.95 7.90 -8.30
CA TYR A 365 -26.57 7.41 -8.16
C TYR A 365 -25.68 7.59 -9.39
N LYS A 366 -26.12 8.39 -10.38
CA LYS A 366 -25.31 8.66 -11.58
C LYS A 366 -24.18 9.64 -11.32
N HIS A 367 -24.39 10.59 -10.42
CA HIS A 367 -23.43 11.64 -10.08
C HIS A 367 -22.87 11.41 -8.68
N LYS A 368 -21.56 11.49 -8.54
CA LYS A 368 -20.87 11.56 -7.26
C LYS A 368 -19.93 12.76 -7.24
N LEU A 369 -20.05 13.60 -6.24
CA LEU A 369 -19.10 14.67 -5.92
C LEU A 369 -18.39 14.31 -4.62
N SER A 370 -17.06 14.32 -4.65
CA SER A 370 -16.20 14.11 -3.47
C SER A 370 -15.38 15.37 -3.22
N LEU A 371 -15.49 15.94 -2.02
CA LEU A 371 -14.61 17.00 -1.52
C LEU A 371 -13.73 16.38 -0.44
N TYR A 372 -12.43 16.62 -0.48
CA TYR A 372 -11.51 16.02 0.48
C TYR A 372 -10.33 16.90 0.81
N THR A 373 -9.85 16.73 2.04
CA THR A 373 -8.57 17.26 2.48
C THR A 373 -7.89 16.24 3.38
N SER A 374 -6.57 16.19 3.33
CA SER A 374 -5.73 15.42 4.26
C SER A 374 -4.50 16.23 4.57
N ALA A 375 -4.03 16.17 5.82
CA ALA A 375 -2.85 16.88 6.27
C ALA A 375 -2.03 16.02 7.22
N GLN A 376 -0.73 16.24 7.21
CA GLN A 376 0.24 15.64 8.13
C GLN A 376 1.13 16.73 8.69
N PHE A 377 1.28 16.75 10.00
CA PHE A 377 2.27 17.54 10.73
C PHE A 377 3.25 16.58 11.37
N SER A 378 4.54 16.81 11.21
CA SER A 378 5.58 16.00 11.81
C SER A 378 6.68 16.88 12.39
N ASP A 379 7.08 16.55 13.60
CA ASP A 379 8.25 17.07 14.29
C ASP A 379 9.21 15.91 14.50
N ARG A 380 10.47 16.07 14.11
CA ARG A 380 11.51 15.06 14.25
C ARG A 380 12.75 15.67 14.91
N ALA A 381 13.09 15.17 16.10
CA ALA A 381 14.39 15.33 16.68
C ALA A 381 15.33 14.25 16.13
N SER A 382 16.49 14.62 15.63
CA SER A 382 17.47 13.73 15.01
C SER A 382 18.84 13.87 15.66
N PHE A 383 19.61 12.81 15.55
CA PHE A 383 21.05 12.79 15.77
C PHE A 383 21.70 11.92 14.72
N TYR A 384 22.69 12.47 14.01
CA TYR A 384 23.45 11.76 13.00
C TYR A 384 24.93 11.98 13.26
N GLY A 385 25.68 10.93 13.60
CA GLY A 385 27.12 11.05 13.82
C GLY A 385 27.65 10.24 15.00
N GLY A 386 28.62 10.79 15.66
CA GLY A 386 29.34 10.18 16.79
C GLY A 386 30.78 10.66 16.87
N LEU A 387 31.59 9.95 17.68
CA LEU A 387 33.00 10.26 17.92
C LEU A 387 33.93 9.73 16.81
N GLY A 388 33.40 9.05 15.80
CA GLY A 388 34.12 8.59 14.61
C GLY A 388 35.25 7.59 14.89
N GLY A 389 35.28 6.94 16.06
CA GLY A 389 36.37 6.06 16.49
C GLY A 389 37.69 6.79 16.84
N GLY A 390 37.91 8.01 16.33
CA GLY A 390 39.09 8.80 16.61
C GLY A 390 39.07 9.49 17.97
N ARG A 391 37.87 9.89 18.43
CA ARG A 391 37.61 10.51 19.74
C ARG A 391 38.47 11.71 20.04
N SER A 392 38.80 12.50 19.03
CA SER A 392 39.51 13.76 19.21
C SER A 392 38.61 14.83 19.92
N ALA A 393 39.19 15.90 20.39
CA ALA A 393 38.45 17.03 20.95
C ALA A 393 37.49 17.64 19.90
N GLN A 394 37.89 17.65 18.64
CA GLN A 394 37.09 18.16 17.52
C GLN A 394 35.91 17.20 17.23
N ASP A 395 36.15 15.88 17.21
CA ASP A 395 35.08 14.91 17.05
C ASP A 395 34.02 15.02 18.17
N SER A 396 34.49 15.20 19.41
CA SER A 396 33.61 15.39 20.58
C SER A 396 32.79 16.67 20.48
N LEU A 397 33.37 17.75 19.98
CA LEU A 397 32.67 19.02 19.76
C LEU A 397 31.61 18.88 18.66
N LEU A 398 31.95 18.25 17.54
CA LEU A 398 31.06 18.00 16.44
C LEU A 398 29.89 17.10 16.89
N ALA A 399 30.19 15.98 17.56
CA ALA A 399 29.18 15.07 18.08
C ALA A 399 28.21 15.76 19.02
N SER A 400 28.69 16.60 19.97
CA SER A 400 27.81 17.32 20.89
C SER A 400 26.87 18.32 20.22
N ASN A 401 27.15 18.73 18.98
CA ASN A 401 26.34 19.66 18.18
C ASN A 401 25.59 19.00 17.00
N SER A 402 25.72 17.67 16.81
CA SER A 402 25.10 16.92 15.69
C SER A 402 23.64 16.58 15.93
N TYR A 403 22.98 17.21 16.89
CA TYR A 403 21.54 17.15 17.08
C TYR A 403 20.85 18.06 16.07
N GLY A 404 19.78 17.54 15.48
CA GLY A 404 18.98 18.27 14.51
C GLY A 404 17.50 18.25 14.88
N ASN A 405 16.78 19.15 14.25
CA ASN A 405 15.32 19.21 14.30
C ASN A 405 14.75 19.41 12.91
N THR A 406 13.67 18.70 12.60
CA THR A 406 12.95 18.82 11.33
C THR A 406 11.47 19.02 11.61
N ASP A 407 10.94 20.14 11.14
CA ASP A 407 9.50 20.43 11.11
C ASP A 407 8.96 20.20 9.69
N ASP A 408 7.93 19.41 9.56
CA ASP A 408 7.36 19.09 8.27
C ASP A 408 5.83 19.16 8.27
N PHE A 409 5.29 19.82 7.25
CA PHE A 409 3.86 19.92 6.99
C PHE A 409 3.55 19.50 5.57
N ALA A 410 2.68 18.51 5.40
CA ALA A 410 2.16 18.11 4.10
C ALA A 410 0.63 18.20 4.11
N MET A 411 0.05 18.68 3.02
CA MET A 411 -1.39 18.82 2.84
C MET A 411 -1.79 18.50 1.40
N VAL A 412 -2.91 17.80 1.26
CA VAL A 412 -3.61 17.59 -0.01
C VAL A 412 -5.06 17.99 0.16
N ALA A 413 -5.59 18.79 -0.76
CA ALA A 413 -7.00 19.15 -0.82
C ALA A 413 -7.49 19.05 -2.26
N GLY A 414 -8.72 18.57 -2.48
CA GLY A 414 -9.21 18.43 -3.83
C GLY A 414 -10.70 18.17 -3.93
N THR A 415 -11.14 18.18 -5.17
CA THR A 415 -12.48 17.79 -5.57
C THR A 415 -12.43 16.78 -6.69
N GLN A 416 -13.32 15.81 -6.64
CA GLN A 416 -13.50 14.81 -7.69
C GLN A 416 -14.97 14.69 -8.02
N TYR A 417 -15.27 14.70 -9.30
CA TYR A 417 -16.59 14.43 -9.83
C TYR A 417 -16.56 13.14 -10.65
N THR A 418 -17.51 12.25 -10.39
CA THR A 418 -17.70 11.00 -11.14
C THR A 418 -19.10 10.97 -11.70
N TYR A 419 -19.22 10.66 -12.98
CA TYR A 419 -20.49 10.48 -13.68
C TYR A 419 -20.59 9.07 -14.24
N ASN A 420 -21.57 8.32 -13.77
CA ASN A 420 -21.88 6.97 -14.23
C ASN A 420 -22.93 7.06 -15.35
N PHE A 421 -22.50 6.85 -16.58
CA PHE A 421 -23.39 6.57 -17.71
C PHE A 421 -24.03 5.17 -17.52
N GLU A 422 -24.81 4.73 -18.46
CA GLU A 422 -25.36 3.36 -18.40
C GLU A 422 -24.29 2.28 -18.45
N LYS A 423 -23.26 2.47 -19.31
CA LYS A 423 -22.15 1.51 -19.49
C LYS A 423 -20.79 2.10 -19.16
N ASP A 424 -20.61 3.40 -19.25
CA ASP A 424 -19.33 4.09 -19.17
C ASP A 424 -19.20 4.90 -17.88
N VAL A 425 -17.98 5.30 -17.53
CA VAL A 425 -17.72 6.15 -16.36
C VAL A 425 -16.78 7.28 -16.74
N PHE A 426 -17.16 8.49 -16.40
CA PHE A 426 -16.31 9.68 -16.48
C PHE A 426 -15.91 10.12 -15.10
N THR A 427 -14.62 10.39 -14.89
CA THR A 427 -14.10 10.95 -13.63
C THR A 427 -13.19 12.12 -13.96
N ALA A 428 -13.36 13.22 -13.25
CA ALA A 428 -12.50 14.40 -13.35
C ALA A 428 -12.26 15.01 -11.96
N GLY A 429 -11.15 15.70 -11.79
CA GLY A 429 -10.86 16.34 -10.51
C GLY A 429 -9.75 17.36 -10.58
N ILE A 430 -9.69 18.15 -9.52
CA ILE A 430 -8.64 19.13 -9.25
C ILE A 430 -8.09 18.85 -7.86
N GLU A 431 -6.78 18.89 -7.73
CA GLU A 431 -6.08 18.58 -6.49
C GLU A 431 -4.94 19.57 -6.26
N TYR A 432 -4.95 20.18 -5.10
CA TYR A 432 -3.86 21.02 -4.62
C TYR A 432 -3.07 20.26 -3.56
N ASN A 433 -1.75 20.26 -3.69
CA ASN A 433 -0.83 19.74 -2.68
C ASN A 433 0.13 20.83 -2.22
N ASN A 434 0.50 20.78 -0.97
CA ASN A 434 1.48 21.63 -0.35
C ASN A 434 2.37 20.78 0.56
N ASN A 435 3.68 21.00 0.48
CA ASN A 435 4.64 20.48 1.47
C ASN A 435 5.55 21.61 1.89
N ARG A 436 5.82 21.71 3.19
CA ARG A 436 6.81 22.60 3.78
C ARG A 436 7.67 21.81 4.73
N THR A 437 8.97 21.82 4.49
CA THR A 437 9.97 21.11 5.30
C THR A 437 11.04 22.09 5.74
N GLN A 438 11.31 22.12 7.05
CA GLN A 438 12.39 22.87 7.65
C GLN A 438 13.27 21.91 8.43
N ASP A 439 14.53 21.78 8.05
CA ASP A 439 15.50 20.91 8.70
C ASP A 439 16.74 21.69 9.11
N HIS A 440 17.21 21.45 10.33
CA HIS A 440 18.34 22.16 10.89
C HIS A 440 19.22 21.25 11.75
N ILE A 441 20.52 21.18 11.41
CA ILE A 441 21.55 20.44 12.17
C ILE A 441 22.75 21.38 12.39
N PRO A 442 22.80 22.06 13.57
CA PRO A 442 23.79 23.12 13.81
C PRO A 442 25.24 22.66 13.69
N GLY A 443 25.58 21.45 14.16
CA GLY A 443 26.95 20.94 14.12
C GLY A 443 27.54 20.82 12.73
N TYR A 444 26.69 20.57 11.73
CA TYR A 444 27.09 20.52 10.33
C TYR A 444 26.80 21.82 9.58
N GLN A 445 26.36 22.87 10.29
CA GLN A 445 25.86 24.10 9.68
C GLN A 445 24.87 23.85 8.53
N ARG A 446 24.04 22.79 8.71
CA ARG A 446 23.04 22.35 7.75
C ARG A 446 21.70 22.98 8.06
N SER A 447 21.09 23.56 7.02
CA SER A 447 19.73 24.08 7.06
C SER A 447 19.05 23.87 5.71
N ILE A 448 17.84 23.31 5.73
CA ILE A 448 16.95 23.23 4.57
C ILE A 448 15.63 23.91 4.94
N ASP A 449 15.19 24.87 4.14
CA ASP A 449 13.82 25.43 4.19
C ASP A 449 13.23 25.30 2.78
N GLN A 450 12.31 24.37 2.58
CA GLN A 450 11.68 24.10 1.30
C GLN A 450 10.18 24.21 1.39
N LYS A 451 9.57 24.80 0.38
CA LYS A 451 8.14 24.87 0.14
C LYS A 451 7.83 24.36 -1.25
N THR A 452 6.90 23.44 -1.34
CA THR A 452 6.40 22.92 -2.61
C THR A 452 4.91 23.14 -2.70
N HIS A 453 4.46 23.69 -3.82
CA HIS A 453 3.05 23.85 -4.16
C HIS A 453 2.78 23.14 -5.47
N GLY A 454 1.77 22.29 -5.49
CA GLY A 454 1.35 21.58 -6.68
C GLY A 454 -0.14 21.78 -6.95
N LEU A 455 -0.50 22.04 -8.20
CA LEU A 455 -1.88 22.04 -8.68
C LEU A 455 -2.00 21.02 -9.81
N GLY A 456 -2.74 19.94 -9.54
CA GLY A 456 -3.01 18.89 -10.51
C GLY A 456 -4.45 18.92 -10.98
N THR A 457 -4.66 18.82 -12.29
CA THR A 457 -5.98 18.63 -12.88
C THR A 457 -5.99 17.34 -13.67
N TYR A 458 -7.02 16.51 -13.52
CA TYR A 458 -7.10 15.23 -14.22
C TYR A 458 -8.49 14.94 -14.72
N ALA A 459 -8.55 14.17 -15.80
CA ALA A 459 -9.78 13.61 -16.32
C ALA A 459 -9.51 12.23 -16.90
N GLN A 460 -10.47 11.33 -16.75
CA GLN A 460 -10.45 10.03 -17.38
C GLN A 460 -11.84 9.58 -17.82
N TYR A 461 -11.88 8.80 -18.88
CA TYR A 461 -13.08 8.20 -19.41
C TYR A 461 -12.88 6.69 -19.56
N GLU A 462 -13.72 5.92 -18.89
CA GLU A 462 -13.79 4.47 -19.02
C GLU A 462 -14.89 4.16 -20.02
N TRP A 463 -14.50 3.63 -21.17
CA TRP A 463 -15.35 3.38 -22.31
C TRP A 463 -15.52 1.88 -22.52
N ASN A 464 -16.74 1.38 -22.36
CA ASN A 464 -17.11 0.01 -22.70
C ASN A 464 -17.53 -0.04 -24.18
N ILE A 465 -16.53 -0.18 -25.08
CA ILE A 465 -16.71 -0.15 -26.54
C ILE A 465 -17.61 -1.31 -26.97
N TYR A 466 -17.34 -2.49 -26.43
CA TYR A 466 -18.13 -3.71 -26.59
C TYR A 466 -18.26 -4.39 -25.21
N GLU A 467 -19.14 -5.38 -25.10
CA GLU A 467 -19.32 -6.13 -23.84
C GLU A 467 -18.02 -6.77 -23.32
N ASN A 468 -17.14 -7.17 -24.25
CA ASN A 468 -15.86 -7.80 -23.99
C ASN A 468 -14.64 -6.88 -24.16
N LEU A 469 -14.84 -5.58 -24.47
CA LEU A 469 -13.76 -4.63 -24.73
C LEU A 469 -13.98 -3.33 -23.97
N LYS A 470 -13.15 -3.07 -23.00
CA LYS A 470 -13.13 -1.86 -22.20
C LYS A 470 -11.81 -1.12 -22.41
N THR A 471 -11.89 0.19 -22.55
CA THR A 471 -10.74 1.08 -22.67
C THR A 471 -10.85 2.19 -21.63
N LEU A 472 -9.76 2.53 -20.98
CA LEU A 472 -9.66 3.70 -20.14
C LEU A 472 -8.65 4.67 -20.75
N VAL A 473 -9.10 5.88 -21.03
CA VAL A 473 -8.28 6.99 -21.50
C VAL A 473 -8.28 8.06 -20.43
N GLY A 474 -7.11 8.51 -20.03
CA GLY A 474 -6.99 9.54 -19.02
C GLY A 474 -5.75 10.41 -19.23
N ALA A 475 -5.78 11.57 -18.65
CA ALA A 475 -4.65 12.47 -18.60
C ALA A 475 -4.69 13.33 -17.33
N ARG A 476 -3.51 13.74 -16.91
CA ARG A 476 -3.31 14.68 -15.81
C ARG A 476 -2.30 15.75 -16.23
N TYR A 477 -2.56 16.98 -15.83
CA TYR A 477 -1.61 18.08 -15.91
C TYR A 477 -1.32 18.58 -14.51
N ASP A 478 -0.04 18.60 -14.16
CA ASP A 478 0.47 19.11 -12.90
C ASP A 478 1.32 20.35 -13.13
N TYR A 479 1.06 21.38 -12.37
CA TYR A 479 1.94 22.54 -12.22
C TYR A 479 2.52 22.50 -10.82
N THR A 480 3.85 22.39 -10.72
CA THR A 480 4.59 22.32 -9.46
C THR A 480 5.51 23.54 -9.35
N TYR A 481 5.44 24.21 -8.21
CA TYR A 481 6.32 25.29 -7.81
C TYR A 481 7.11 24.87 -6.59
N VAL A 482 8.44 25.00 -6.64
CA VAL A 482 9.37 24.65 -5.56
C VAL A 482 10.17 25.89 -5.22
N ASP A 483 10.20 26.26 -3.95
CA ASP A 483 11.02 27.33 -3.39
C ASP A 483 11.83 26.75 -2.24
N GLY A 484 13.18 26.85 -2.31
CA GLY A 484 14.08 26.22 -1.37
C GLY A 484 15.34 27.02 -1.08
N ASP A 485 15.75 27.02 0.18
CA ASP A 485 17.04 27.53 0.68
C ASP A 485 17.79 26.36 1.33
N TYR A 486 18.93 25.98 0.73
CA TYR A 486 19.73 24.81 1.10
C TYR A 486 21.12 25.26 1.51
N LYS A 487 21.52 24.92 2.73
CA LYS A 487 22.84 25.27 3.30
C LYS A 487 23.49 24.04 3.91
N LEU A 488 24.77 23.87 3.66
CA LEU A 488 25.66 22.92 4.33
C LEU A 488 27.07 23.50 4.36
N ALA A 489 27.56 23.86 5.53
CA ALA A 489 28.85 24.56 5.69
C ALA A 489 28.92 25.77 4.74
N ASP A 490 29.93 25.82 3.86
CA ASP A 490 30.12 26.89 2.89
C ASP A 490 29.18 26.80 1.66
N TYR A 491 28.52 25.67 1.46
CA TYR A 491 27.55 25.52 0.38
C TYR A 491 26.24 26.23 0.71
N HIS A 492 25.79 27.09 -0.21
CA HIS A 492 24.52 27.77 -0.09
C HIS A 492 23.86 27.92 -1.46
N ARG A 493 22.65 27.33 -1.59
CA ARG A 493 21.83 27.44 -2.79
C ARG A 493 20.44 27.92 -2.44
N ARG A 494 19.93 28.88 -3.22
CA ARG A 494 18.52 29.25 -3.29
C ARG A 494 17.98 28.90 -4.67
N SER A 495 16.86 28.22 -4.70
CA SER A 495 16.19 27.81 -5.93
C SER A 495 14.70 28.15 -5.83
N SER A 496 14.17 28.74 -6.90
CA SER A 496 12.75 29.02 -7.04
C SER A 496 12.34 28.66 -8.47
N GLU A 497 11.73 27.49 -8.62
CA GLU A 497 11.51 26.89 -9.92
C GLU A 497 10.05 26.42 -10.09
N SER A 498 9.59 26.39 -11.34
CA SER A 498 8.26 25.89 -11.68
C SER A 498 8.30 24.94 -12.87
N PHE A 499 7.51 23.86 -12.75
CA PHE A 499 7.47 22.78 -13.72
C PHE A 499 6.04 22.50 -14.13
N GLY A 500 5.79 22.39 -15.44
CA GLY A 500 4.53 21.91 -15.99
C GLY A 500 4.69 20.50 -16.56
N THR A 501 3.87 19.56 -16.12
CA THR A 501 4.00 18.16 -16.55
C THR A 501 2.67 17.59 -17.01
N PHE A 502 2.68 16.95 -18.21
CA PHE A 502 1.53 16.27 -18.77
C PHE A 502 1.73 14.75 -18.72
N SER A 503 0.81 14.04 -18.07
CA SER A 503 0.85 12.60 -17.83
C SER A 503 -0.36 11.90 -18.45
N PRO A 504 -0.28 11.44 -19.70
CA PRO A 504 -1.32 10.66 -20.36
C PRO A 504 -1.30 9.21 -19.89
N ARG A 505 -2.47 8.55 -19.98
CA ARG A 505 -2.67 7.14 -19.71
C ARG A 505 -3.67 6.54 -20.71
N LEU A 506 -3.36 5.37 -21.20
CA LEU A 506 -4.25 4.55 -22.03
C LEU A 506 -4.18 3.11 -21.54
N THR A 507 -5.30 2.51 -21.20
CA THR A 507 -5.36 1.09 -20.84
C THR A 507 -6.51 0.39 -21.55
N LEU A 508 -6.31 -0.88 -21.85
CA LEU A 508 -7.23 -1.74 -22.54
C LEU A 508 -7.46 -3.01 -21.72
N LEU A 509 -8.70 -3.42 -21.56
CA LEU A 509 -9.11 -4.73 -21.06
C LEU A 509 -9.93 -5.41 -22.14
N TYR A 510 -9.51 -6.61 -22.55
CA TYR A 510 -10.19 -7.42 -23.53
C TYR A 510 -10.46 -8.83 -22.99
N ASP A 511 -11.74 -9.18 -22.83
CA ASP A 511 -12.17 -10.51 -22.48
C ASP A 511 -12.16 -11.39 -23.74
N ILE A 512 -11.08 -12.17 -23.91
CA ILE A 512 -10.92 -13.09 -25.05
C ILE A 512 -11.94 -14.22 -24.92
N THR A 513 -12.12 -14.72 -23.70
CA THR A 513 -13.15 -15.67 -23.29
C THR A 513 -13.56 -15.35 -21.85
N ASP A 514 -14.58 -15.99 -21.31
CA ASP A 514 -15.04 -15.81 -19.92
C ASP A 514 -13.95 -16.11 -18.87
N VAL A 515 -12.92 -16.87 -19.25
CA VAL A 515 -11.83 -17.31 -18.36
C VAL A 515 -10.46 -16.74 -18.75
N LEU A 516 -10.33 -16.08 -19.91
CA LEU A 516 -9.08 -15.53 -20.40
C LEU A 516 -9.24 -14.05 -20.75
N GLN A 517 -8.52 -13.19 -20.05
CA GLN A 517 -8.49 -11.75 -20.25
C GLN A 517 -7.10 -11.29 -20.69
N PHE A 518 -7.07 -10.33 -21.59
CA PHE A 518 -5.87 -9.57 -21.93
C PHE A 518 -6.00 -8.14 -21.40
N ARG A 519 -4.90 -7.59 -20.85
CA ARG A 519 -4.77 -6.17 -20.53
C ARG A 519 -3.53 -5.61 -21.16
N GLY A 520 -3.65 -4.39 -21.70
CA GLY A 520 -2.53 -3.63 -22.23
C GLY A 520 -2.58 -2.20 -21.71
N GLY A 521 -1.42 -1.58 -21.48
CA GLY A 521 -1.38 -0.24 -20.93
C GLY A 521 -0.15 0.54 -21.33
N TYR A 522 -0.35 1.86 -21.46
CA TYR A 522 0.68 2.88 -21.55
C TYR A 522 0.40 3.97 -20.53
N ALA A 523 1.42 4.43 -19.83
CA ALA A 523 1.33 5.60 -18.98
C ALA A 523 2.66 6.34 -18.89
N ARG A 524 2.57 7.66 -18.74
CA ARG A 524 3.71 8.52 -18.44
C ARG A 524 3.69 8.89 -16.96
N GLY A 525 4.86 8.77 -16.30
CA GLY A 525 5.09 9.21 -14.93
C GLY A 525 6.13 10.34 -14.88
N PHE A 526 6.21 11.02 -13.74
CA PHE A 526 7.19 12.07 -13.52
C PHE A 526 7.58 12.21 -12.03
N ARG A 527 8.76 12.83 -11.81
CA ARG A 527 9.27 13.25 -10.52
C ARG A 527 9.90 14.64 -10.68
N ALA A 528 9.42 15.62 -9.93
CA ALA A 528 9.91 16.99 -10.01
C ALA A 528 11.17 17.14 -9.12
N PRO A 529 12.14 18.01 -9.48
CA PRO A 529 13.29 18.30 -8.64
C PRO A 529 12.86 19.01 -7.35
N GLN A 530 13.12 18.38 -6.21
CA GLN A 530 12.83 18.90 -4.86
C GLN A 530 13.71 18.14 -3.87
N ALA A 531 13.76 18.56 -2.60
CA ALA A 531 14.35 17.73 -1.57
C ALA A 531 13.44 16.51 -1.33
N PHE A 532 14.04 15.36 -1.36
CA PHE A 532 13.41 14.07 -1.11
C PHE A 532 13.87 13.53 0.23
N ASN A 533 13.30 12.40 0.58
CA ASN A 533 13.64 11.70 1.80
C ASN A 533 15.11 11.28 1.85
N GLU A 534 15.69 10.93 0.71
CA GLU A 534 17.09 10.58 0.57
C GLU A 534 18.00 11.75 0.98
N ASP A 535 17.60 12.98 0.68
CA ASP A 535 18.35 14.20 1.03
C ASP A 535 18.18 14.56 2.51
N MET A 536 17.07 14.13 3.12
CA MET A 536 16.76 14.38 4.54
C MET A 536 17.35 13.32 5.46
N HIS A 537 17.89 12.25 4.92
CA HIS A 537 18.53 11.18 5.64
C HIS A 537 20.06 11.33 5.56
N VAL A 538 20.71 11.27 6.70
CA VAL A 538 22.19 11.34 6.77
C VAL A 538 22.69 9.96 7.16
N THR A 539 23.41 9.32 6.26
CA THR A 539 24.03 8.00 6.52
C THR A 539 25.46 8.10 6.99
N SER A 540 25.97 7.02 7.54
CA SER A 540 27.38 6.93 7.98
C SER A 540 28.11 5.88 7.16
N ILE A 541 29.13 6.31 6.41
CA ILE A 541 30.00 5.44 5.61
C ILE A 541 31.44 5.62 6.10
N GLY A 542 32.06 4.53 6.55
CA GLY A 542 33.44 4.58 7.05
C GLY A 542 33.65 5.55 8.21
N GLY A 543 32.59 5.80 9.03
CA GLY A 543 32.62 6.77 10.12
C GLY A 543 32.38 8.23 9.70
N GLN A 544 32.15 8.47 8.42
CA GLN A 544 31.84 9.80 7.85
C GLN A 544 30.34 9.92 7.58
N GLN A 545 29.78 11.13 7.72
CA GLN A 545 28.38 11.41 7.40
C GLN A 545 28.24 11.84 5.96
N VAL A 546 27.28 11.24 5.26
CA VAL A 546 26.96 11.55 3.85
C VAL A 546 25.78 12.51 3.79
N PHE A 547 25.96 13.62 3.11
CA PHE A 547 24.92 14.61 2.84
C PHE A 547 24.67 14.72 1.36
N VAL A 548 23.41 14.68 0.96
CA VAL A 548 22.99 14.88 -0.43
C VAL A 548 22.56 16.34 -0.60
N LEU A 549 23.08 17.00 -1.62
CA LEU A 549 22.72 18.35 -2.03
C LEU A 549 21.99 18.30 -3.37
N ILE A 550 21.04 19.20 -3.56
CA ILE A 550 20.33 19.33 -4.83
C ILE A 550 21.24 20.07 -5.81
N GLY A 551 21.57 19.46 -6.95
CA GLY A 551 22.40 20.03 -8.01
C GLY A 551 21.76 21.25 -8.67
N GLU A 552 22.57 22.06 -9.34
CA GLU A 552 22.12 23.14 -10.22
C GLU A 552 21.53 22.54 -11.50
N ASP A 553 20.57 23.20 -12.13
CA ASP A 553 19.99 22.83 -13.42
C ASP A 553 19.32 21.42 -13.47
N LEU A 554 18.73 20.98 -12.35
CA LEU A 554 17.96 19.72 -12.34
C LEU A 554 16.72 19.84 -13.20
N GLU A 555 16.59 18.91 -14.16
CA GLU A 555 15.39 18.76 -14.97
C GLU A 555 14.42 17.74 -14.35
N THR A 556 13.14 17.90 -14.65
CA THR A 556 12.11 16.91 -14.26
C THR A 556 12.44 15.53 -14.85
N GLU A 557 12.40 14.53 -14.00
CA GLU A 557 12.52 13.14 -14.41
C GLU A 557 11.19 12.61 -14.96
N TYR A 558 11.26 11.86 -16.07
CA TYR A 558 10.09 11.28 -16.73
C TYR A 558 10.25 9.80 -16.97
N SER A 559 9.10 9.10 -16.98
CA SER A 559 9.04 7.72 -17.43
C SER A 559 7.99 7.51 -18.51
N ASN A 560 8.27 6.57 -19.43
CA ASN A 560 7.28 5.96 -20.29
C ASN A 560 7.19 4.48 -19.93
N ALA A 561 6.03 4.05 -19.45
CA ALA A 561 5.79 2.69 -19.01
C ALA A 561 4.77 1.99 -19.92
N TYR A 562 5.10 0.78 -20.32
CA TYR A 562 4.27 -0.11 -21.14
C TYR A 562 4.06 -1.41 -20.36
N THR A 563 2.84 -1.89 -20.33
CA THR A 563 2.47 -3.16 -19.68
C THR A 563 1.57 -3.99 -20.58
N GLY A 564 1.71 -5.31 -20.50
CA GLY A 564 0.83 -6.24 -21.17
C GLY A 564 0.66 -7.49 -20.30
N SER A 565 -0.57 -8.00 -20.17
CA SER A 565 -0.80 -9.18 -19.34
C SER A 565 -1.91 -10.06 -19.84
N PHE A 566 -1.79 -11.36 -19.52
CA PHE A 566 -2.85 -12.35 -19.64
C PHE A 566 -3.25 -12.85 -18.25
N ASN A 567 -4.54 -12.84 -17.98
CA ASN A 567 -5.12 -13.41 -16.76
C ASN A 567 -6.04 -14.57 -17.14
N PHE A 568 -5.67 -15.77 -16.70
CA PHE A 568 -6.40 -16.99 -16.95
C PHE A 568 -7.02 -17.51 -15.65
N THR A 569 -8.35 -17.58 -15.60
CA THR A 569 -9.14 -17.92 -14.40
C THR A 569 -10.08 -19.12 -14.64
N PRO A 570 -9.54 -20.31 -14.96
CA PRO A 570 -10.35 -21.49 -15.20
C PRO A 570 -10.96 -22.02 -13.90
N HIS A 571 -12.10 -22.68 -14.03
CA HIS A 571 -12.75 -23.40 -12.93
C HIS A 571 -12.66 -24.91 -13.22
N PHE A 572 -12.04 -25.66 -12.32
CA PHE A 572 -11.95 -27.12 -12.41
C PHE A 572 -12.82 -27.75 -11.31
N GLY A 573 -14.12 -27.85 -11.56
CA GLY A 573 -15.08 -28.25 -10.54
C GLY A 573 -15.15 -27.23 -9.39
N SER A 574 -14.79 -27.63 -8.17
CA SER A 574 -14.73 -26.74 -7.01
C SER A 574 -13.40 -25.97 -6.88
N VAL A 575 -12.39 -26.32 -7.68
CA VAL A 575 -11.06 -25.72 -7.61
C VAL A 575 -11.07 -24.36 -8.31
N GLN A 576 -10.82 -23.30 -7.56
CA GLN A 576 -10.58 -21.96 -8.12
C GLN A 576 -9.11 -21.81 -8.48
N THR A 577 -8.85 -21.29 -9.66
CA THR A 577 -7.48 -21.07 -10.14
C THR A 577 -7.39 -19.70 -10.82
N SER A 578 -6.29 -19.00 -10.62
CA SER A 578 -5.94 -17.77 -11.34
C SER A 578 -4.47 -17.81 -11.69
N LEU A 579 -4.14 -17.65 -12.97
CA LEU A 579 -2.77 -17.50 -13.47
C LEU A 579 -2.67 -16.15 -14.17
N LEU A 580 -1.82 -15.27 -13.62
CA LEU A 580 -1.48 -13.98 -14.20
C LEU A 580 -0.05 -14.03 -14.77
N LEU A 581 0.08 -13.66 -16.03
CA LEU A 581 1.36 -13.41 -16.71
C LEU A 581 1.39 -11.96 -17.13
N GLU A 582 2.37 -11.19 -16.68
CA GLU A 582 2.53 -9.78 -17.01
C GLU A 582 3.93 -9.52 -17.56
N GLY A 583 4.02 -8.78 -18.65
CA GLY A 583 5.25 -8.17 -19.15
C GLY A 583 5.23 -6.68 -18.91
N PHE A 584 6.38 -6.10 -18.56
CA PHE A 584 6.52 -4.66 -18.36
C PHE A 584 7.81 -4.13 -18.97
N TYR A 585 7.74 -2.88 -19.43
CA TYR A 585 8.88 -2.11 -19.91
C TYR A 585 8.72 -0.66 -19.49
N THR A 586 9.71 -0.10 -18.79
CA THR A 586 9.75 1.30 -18.36
C THR A 586 11.04 1.93 -18.83
N GLU A 587 10.93 3.04 -19.54
CA GLU A 587 12.05 3.90 -19.91
C GLU A 587 12.05 5.13 -19.00
N LEU A 588 13.16 5.37 -18.30
CA LEU A 588 13.43 6.59 -17.52
C LEU A 588 14.25 7.56 -18.37
N LYS A 589 13.90 8.84 -18.29
CA LYS A 589 14.64 9.97 -18.87
C LYS A 589 14.99 10.91 -17.76
N ASN A 590 16.23 11.42 -17.80
CA ASN A 590 16.78 12.32 -16.79
C ASN A 590 16.67 11.76 -15.35
N PRO A 591 16.98 10.45 -15.09
CA PRO A 591 16.89 9.90 -13.74
C PRO A 591 17.82 10.67 -12.80
N PHE A 592 17.37 10.89 -11.57
CA PHE A 592 18.22 11.49 -10.57
C PHE A 592 19.28 10.48 -10.09
N THR A 593 20.51 10.93 -10.00
CA THR A 593 21.67 10.15 -9.54
C THR A 593 22.50 11.01 -8.60
N ASN A 594 22.97 10.43 -7.50
CA ASN A 594 23.86 11.10 -6.57
C ASN A 594 25.31 10.85 -6.99
N ILE A 595 26.11 11.90 -7.02
CA ILE A 595 27.53 11.85 -7.35
C ILE A 595 28.30 12.51 -6.21
N MET A 596 29.27 11.84 -5.64
CA MET A 596 30.16 12.43 -4.63
C MET A 596 30.96 13.54 -5.25
N THR A 597 30.85 14.76 -4.69
CA THR A 597 31.50 15.95 -5.22
C THR A 597 32.61 16.52 -4.32
N ALA A 598 32.52 16.24 -3.02
CA ALA A 598 33.52 16.74 -2.07
C ALA A 598 33.59 15.85 -0.82
N ARG A 599 34.75 15.95 -0.16
CA ARG A 599 34.97 15.34 1.15
C ARG A 599 35.72 16.35 2.03
N GLU A 600 35.14 16.67 3.17
CA GLU A 600 35.69 17.63 4.13
C GLU A 600 35.67 17.04 5.55
N GLY A 601 36.82 16.57 6.02
CA GLY A 601 36.94 15.93 7.34
C GLY A 601 36.02 14.69 7.45
N ASN A 602 35.03 14.73 8.35
CA ASN A 602 34.05 13.68 8.57
C ASN A 602 32.77 13.84 7.73
N ILE A 603 32.77 14.67 6.71
CA ILE A 603 31.62 14.98 5.86
C ILE A 603 31.91 14.54 4.43
N ILE A 604 31.02 13.73 3.86
CA ILE A 604 30.96 13.44 2.42
C ILE A 604 29.79 14.22 1.84
N ILE A 605 30.04 14.91 0.75
CA ILE A 605 29.03 15.68 0.02
C ILE A 605 28.75 14.98 -1.31
N GLU A 606 27.53 14.57 -1.50
CA GLU A 606 26.99 14.10 -2.77
C GLU A 606 26.09 15.17 -3.38
N GLU A 607 26.12 15.29 -4.69
CA GLU A 607 25.23 16.18 -5.43
C GLU A 607 24.30 15.37 -6.31
N MET A 608 22.99 15.63 -6.20
CA MET A 608 21.98 15.05 -7.07
C MET A 608 22.04 15.72 -8.44
N ARG A 609 22.19 14.91 -9.50
CA ARG A 609 22.25 15.34 -10.90
C ARG A 609 21.35 14.47 -11.78
N ASN A 610 21.03 14.97 -12.98
CA ASN A 610 20.33 14.14 -13.97
C ASN A 610 21.31 13.20 -14.67
N GLY A 611 20.99 11.90 -14.66
CA GLY A 611 21.69 10.89 -15.42
C GLY A 611 21.21 10.76 -16.88
N THR A 612 21.86 9.92 -17.68
CA THR A 612 21.62 9.78 -19.12
C THR A 612 20.35 9.00 -19.47
N GLY A 613 19.69 8.40 -18.51
CA GLY A 613 18.49 7.59 -18.66
C GLY A 613 18.69 6.13 -18.27
N ALA A 614 17.56 5.44 -18.10
CA ALA A 614 17.58 4.03 -17.70
C ALA A 614 16.42 3.25 -18.34
N ARG A 615 16.55 1.94 -18.32
CA ARG A 615 15.53 1.00 -18.79
C ARG A 615 15.33 -0.10 -17.78
N VAL A 616 14.09 -0.37 -17.47
CA VAL A 616 13.69 -1.48 -16.61
C VAL A 616 12.63 -2.30 -17.34
N TYR A 617 12.85 -3.59 -17.48
CA TYR A 617 11.92 -4.49 -18.15
C TYR A 617 11.97 -5.89 -17.58
N GLY A 618 10.86 -6.60 -17.73
CA GLY A 618 10.76 -7.94 -17.18
C GLY A 618 9.38 -8.55 -17.31
N SER A 619 9.19 -9.62 -16.54
CA SER A 619 7.93 -10.35 -16.46
C SER A 619 7.62 -10.72 -15.02
N ASN A 620 6.35 -10.62 -14.68
CA ASN A 620 5.76 -11.09 -13.43
C ASN A 620 4.86 -12.29 -13.72
N ILE A 621 4.92 -13.29 -12.85
CA ILE A 621 4.03 -14.44 -12.86
C ILE A 621 3.37 -14.57 -11.48
N GLU A 622 2.08 -14.84 -11.44
CA GLU A 622 1.36 -15.12 -10.21
C GLU A 622 0.39 -16.29 -10.44
N LEU A 623 0.45 -17.28 -9.59
CA LEU A 623 -0.44 -18.44 -9.56
C LEU A 623 -1.17 -18.48 -8.22
N ASN A 624 -2.49 -18.48 -8.27
CA ASN A 624 -3.36 -18.67 -7.13
C ASN A 624 -4.22 -19.92 -7.34
N VAL A 625 -4.25 -20.82 -6.36
CA VAL A 625 -5.03 -22.06 -6.41
C VAL A 625 -5.74 -22.25 -5.08
N ALA A 626 -7.04 -22.41 -5.09
CA ALA A 626 -7.85 -22.73 -3.93
C ALA A 626 -8.75 -23.96 -4.24
N PRO A 627 -8.29 -25.18 -3.90
CA PRO A 627 -9.09 -26.40 -4.08
C PRO A 627 -10.32 -26.43 -3.19
N SER A 628 -10.27 -25.73 -2.06
CA SER A 628 -11.36 -25.62 -1.09
C SER A 628 -11.19 -24.36 -0.24
N ASN A 629 -12.20 -24.01 0.56
CA ASN A 629 -12.11 -22.95 1.56
C ASN A 629 -11.13 -23.25 2.72
N ARG A 630 -10.64 -24.50 2.80
CA ARG A 630 -9.66 -24.94 3.82
C ARG A 630 -8.20 -24.87 3.36
N PHE A 631 -7.96 -24.77 2.06
CA PHE A 631 -6.59 -24.70 1.53
C PHE A 631 -6.51 -23.68 0.39
N SER A 632 -5.53 -22.79 0.48
CA SER A 632 -5.16 -21.90 -0.61
C SER A 632 -3.66 -21.83 -0.75
N LEU A 633 -3.20 -21.73 -2.00
CA LEU A 633 -1.82 -21.57 -2.38
C LEU A 633 -1.71 -20.35 -3.30
N GLN A 634 -0.83 -19.43 -2.96
CA GLN A 634 -0.45 -18.29 -3.77
C GLN A 634 1.06 -18.31 -3.95
N MET A 635 1.53 -18.18 -5.17
CA MET A 635 2.95 -18.06 -5.47
C MET A 635 3.15 -17.04 -6.59
N GLY A 636 4.23 -16.30 -6.50
CA GLY A 636 4.58 -15.32 -7.52
C GLY A 636 6.07 -15.17 -7.69
N GLY A 637 6.47 -14.70 -8.86
CA GLY A 637 7.86 -14.47 -9.18
C GLY A 637 8.03 -13.35 -10.19
N THR A 638 9.21 -12.75 -10.18
CA THR A 638 9.64 -11.68 -11.05
C THR A 638 10.97 -12.03 -11.68
N LEU A 639 11.04 -11.88 -13.00
CA LEU A 639 12.26 -11.88 -13.78
C LEU A 639 12.43 -10.50 -14.39
N GLN A 640 13.51 -9.80 -14.07
CA GLN A 640 13.69 -8.42 -14.52
C GLN A 640 15.13 -8.10 -14.87
N ARG A 641 15.29 -7.01 -15.59
CA ARG A 641 16.59 -6.39 -15.87
C ARG A 641 16.45 -4.88 -15.76
N SER A 642 17.34 -4.26 -14.97
CA SER A 642 17.43 -2.82 -14.78
C SER A 642 18.84 -2.36 -15.18
N ALA A 643 18.91 -1.40 -16.09
CA ALA A 643 20.18 -0.92 -16.62
C ALA A 643 20.08 0.56 -16.99
N PHE A 644 21.14 1.29 -16.75
CA PHE A 644 21.35 2.63 -17.31
C PHE A 644 21.61 2.51 -18.84
N LYS A 645 21.29 3.56 -19.58
CA LYS A 645 21.61 3.63 -21.01
C LYS A 645 23.10 3.67 -21.27
N ASP A 646 23.80 4.47 -20.44
CA ASP A 646 25.24 4.59 -20.43
C ASP A 646 25.77 4.27 -19.04
N GLU A 647 27.06 4.02 -18.91
CA GLU A 647 27.68 3.82 -17.58
C GLU A 647 27.49 5.07 -16.73
N GLN A 648 27.01 4.88 -15.50
CA GLN A 648 26.89 5.92 -14.48
C GLN A 648 28.05 5.81 -13.51
N VAL A 649 28.54 6.97 -13.08
CA VAL A 649 29.48 7.06 -11.94
C VAL A 649 28.68 6.76 -10.68
N LEU A 650 29.05 5.73 -9.96
CA LEU A 650 28.50 5.39 -8.64
C LEU A 650 29.36 5.95 -7.51
N PHE A 651 30.63 6.16 -7.78
CA PHE A 651 31.60 6.68 -6.83
C PHE A 651 32.72 7.37 -7.60
N GLU A 652 33.02 8.61 -7.26
CA GLU A 652 34.13 9.37 -7.82
C GLU A 652 35.31 9.26 -6.89
N GLY A 653 36.40 8.60 -7.33
CA GLY A 653 37.64 8.47 -6.58
C GLY A 653 38.63 9.60 -6.86
N ASP A 654 39.71 9.67 -6.10
CA ASP A 654 40.79 10.65 -6.30
C ASP A 654 41.51 10.48 -7.66
N SER A 655 41.33 9.35 -8.30
CA SER A 655 41.82 9.05 -9.64
C SER A 655 40.78 8.26 -10.47
N GLU A 656 40.98 8.26 -11.80
CA GLU A 656 40.10 7.51 -12.72
C GLU A 656 40.09 6.00 -12.40
N GLU A 657 41.19 5.46 -11.90
CA GLU A 657 41.27 4.04 -11.50
C GLU A 657 40.43 3.72 -10.24
N GLN A 658 40.21 4.70 -9.38
CA GLN A 658 39.40 4.58 -8.17
C GLN A 658 37.91 4.91 -8.42
N THR A 659 37.61 5.51 -9.58
CA THR A 659 36.24 5.85 -9.96
C THR A 659 35.47 4.60 -10.36
N VAL A 660 34.35 4.34 -9.69
CA VAL A 660 33.54 3.16 -9.92
C VAL A 660 32.34 3.52 -10.79
N ARG A 661 32.19 2.80 -11.90
CA ARG A 661 31.07 2.96 -12.84
C ARG A 661 30.26 1.68 -12.98
N SER A 662 28.98 1.81 -13.29
CA SER A 662 28.13 0.69 -13.61
C SER A 662 27.08 1.07 -14.66
N SER A 663 26.85 0.16 -15.58
CA SER A 663 25.67 0.19 -16.47
C SER A 663 24.46 -0.54 -15.87
N LYS A 664 24.59 -1.19 -14.71
CA LYS A 664 23.53 -1.94 -14.05
C LYS A 664 23.09 -1.24 -12.76
N PHE A 665 21.84 -1.34 -12.42
CA PHE A 665 21.36 -0.90 -11.12
C PHE A 665 21.96 -1.76 -10.02
N VAL A 666 22.35 -1.11 -8.94
CA VAL A 666 22.76 -1.77 -7.71
C VAL A 666 21.55 -2.12 -6.85
N ARG A 667 21.73 -3.05 -5.88
CA ARG A 667 20.68 -3.52 -4.95
C ARG A 667 19.40 -4.03 -5.63
N THR A 668 19.49 -4.42 -6.90
CA THR A 668 18.37 -4.84 -7.71
C THR A 668 18.58 -6.26 -8.24
N PRO A 669 17.99 -7.29 -7.60
CA PRO A 669 18.09 -8.68 -8.06
C PRO A 669 17.31 -8.85 -9.36
N ASN A 670 17.85 -9.67 -10.28
CA ASN A 670 17.17 -10.00 -11.53
C ASN A 670 16.01 -11.00 -11.33
N THR A 671 16.01 -11.72 -10.20
CA THR A 671 15.01 -12.76 -9.91
C THR A 671 14.62 -12.71 -8.45
N TYR A 672 13.35 -12.67 -8.15
CA TYR A 672 12.80 -12.79 -6.79
C TYR A 672 11.37 -13.30 -6.85
N GLY A 673 10.84 -13.75 -5.72
CA GLY A 673 9.50 -14.30 -5.67
C GLY A 673 9.08 -14.73 -4.28
N TYR A 674 7.86 -15.22 -4.18
CA TYR A 674 7.25 -15.60 -2.92
C TYR A 674 6.33 -16.81 -3.03
N LEU A 675 6.05 -17.40 -1.88
CA LEU A 675 5.10 -18.46 -1.65
C LEU A 675 4.24 -18.12 -0.43
N ASN A 676 2.93 -18.37 -0.51
CA ASN A 676 2.01 -18.31 0.62
C ASN A 676 1.02 -19.46 0.52
N ALA A 677 1.06 -20.40 1.47
CA ALA A 677 0.17 -21.54 1.57
C ALA A 677 -0.57 -21.48 2.92
N ASN A 678 -1.89 -21.45 2.87
CA ASN A 678 -2.74 -21.41 4.04
C ASN A 678 -3.55 -22.70 4.09
N TRP A 679 -3.50 -23.39 5.22
CA TRP A 679 -4.23 -24.64 5.43
C TRP A 679 -4.98 -24.63 6.76
N ARG A 680 -6.26 -24.93 6.71
CA ARG A 680 -7.15 -25.12 7.86
C ARG A 680 -7.65 -26.55 7.90
N PRO A 681 -6.89 -27.49 8.46
CA PRO A 681 -7.31 -28.90 8.53
C PRO A 681 -8.60 -29.09 9.28
N THR A 682 -8.81 -28.28 10.32
CA THR A 682 -10.07 -28.18 11.08
C THR A 682 -10.44 -26.69 11.25
N GLU A 683 -11.68 -26.39 11.62
CA GLU A 683 -12.11 -24.99 11.78
C GLU A 683 -11.26 -24.19 12.81
N PRO A 684 -10.91 -24.75 13.99
CA PRO A 684 -10.13 -24.00 14.98
C PRO A 684 -8.62 -23.96 14.68
N PHE A 685 -8.09 -24.82 13.81
CA PHE A 685 -6.65 -24.95 13.60
C PHE A 685 -6.19 -24.44 12.25
N SER A 686 -5.20 -23.54 12.25
CA SER A 686 -4.58 -22.97 11.06
C SER A 686 -3.09 -23.27 10.99
N ILE A 687 -2.61 -23.54 9.78
CA ILE A 687 -1.21 -23.72 9.42
C ILE A 687 -0.93 -22.78 8.25
N ASP A 688 -0.01 -21.85 8.43
CA ASP A 688 0.41 -20.94 7.37
C ASP A 688 1.91 -21.16 7.09
N ILE A 689 2.22 -21.39 5.83
CA ILE A 689 3.60 -21.56 5.34
C ILE A 689 3.84 -20.47 4.33
N THR A 690 4.82 -19.62 4.58
CA THR A 690 5.20 -18.56 3.67
C THR A 690 6.67 -18.59 3.35
N GLY A 691 7.07 -18.01 2.23
CA GLY A 691 8.46 -17.93 1.85
C GLY A 691 8.76 -16.80 0.90
N VAL A 692 9.96 -16.25 0.97
CA VAL A 692 10.48 -15.21 0.08
C VAL A 692 11.83 -15.65 -0.47
N TYR A 693 12.00 -15.57 -1.78
CA TYR A 693 13.24 -15.79 -2.48
C TYR A 693 13.80 -14.50 -3.03
N THR A 694 15.06 -14.20 -2.75
CA THR A 694 15.79 -13.06 -3.32
C THR A 694 17.05 -13.58 -4.01
N GLY A 695 17.16 -13.33 -5.32
CA GLY A 695 18.33 -13.67 -6.12
C GLY A 695 19.55 -12.80 -5.78
N SER A 696 20.70 -13.17 -6.33
CA SER A 696 21.91 -12.35 -6.20
C SER A 696 21.77 -11.00 -6.90
N MET A 697 22.44 -9.98 -6.35
CA MET A 697 22.44 -8.61 -6.87
C MET A 697 23.80 -7.95 -6.65
N LEU A 698 24.06 -6.88 -7.37
CA LEU A 698 25.23 -6.02 -7.16
C LEU A 698 24.99 -5.12 -5.94
N VAL A 699 25.96 -5.06 -5.04
CA VAL A 699 25.90 -4.25 -3.82
C VAL A 699 27.13 -3.38 -3.72
N PRO A 700 26.99 -2.06 -3.65
CA PRO A 700 28.09 -1.15 -3.33
C PRO A 700 28.60 -1.42 -1.92
N HIS A 701 29.89 -1.31 -1.72
CA HIS A 701 30.54 -1.44 -0.43
C HIS A 701 31.73 -0.50 -0.35
N VAL A 702 31.70 0.41 0.58
CA VAL A 702 32.75 1.42 0.77
C VAL A 702 33.63 1.02 1.96
N VAL A 703 34.91 0.78 1.71
CA VAL A 703 35.91 0.44 2.74
C VAL A 703 37.15 1.31 2.54
N ASN A 704 37.61 1.96 3.59
CA ASN A 704 38.77 2.84 3.55
C ASN A 704 38.70 3.84 2.37
N ASP A 705 37.56 4.49 2.24
CA ASP A 705 37.30 5.50 1.21
C ASP A 705 37.36 5.00 -0.24
N GLN A 706 37.23 3.71 -0.44
CA GLN A 706 37.17 3.09 -1.76
C GLN A 706 35.88 2.27 -1.91
N MET A 707 35.13 2.53 -2.97
CA MET A 707 33.95 1.73 -3.31
C MET A 707 34.37 0.49 -4.11
N THR A 708 33.79 -0.63 -3.76
CA THR A 708 33.82 -1.86 -4.53
C THR A 708 32.40 -2.35 -4.81
N ILE A 709 32.20 -3.03 -5.93
CA ILE A 709 30.90 -3.67 -6.24
C ILE A 709 31.01 -5.15 -5.90
N LYS A 710 30.28 -5.57 -4.90
CA LYS A 710 30.18 -7.00 -4.51
C LYS A 710 28.94 -7.64 -5.12
N THR A 711 28.94 -8.95 -5.23
CA THR A 711 27.75 -9.74 -5.59
C THR A 711 27.21 -10.43 -4.34
N SER A 712 25.95 -10.13 -3.99
CA SER A 712 25.29 -10.72 -2.82
C SER A 712 25.06 -12.24 -2.99
N SER A 713 24.92 -12.94 -1.88
CA SER A 713 24.36 -14.29 -1.84
C SER A 713 22.89 -14.30 -2.27
N ARG A 714 22.38 -15.49 -2.59
CA ARG A 714 20.94 -15.74 -2.75
C ARG A 714 20.34 -16.04 -1.38
N PHE A 715 19.11 -15.57 -1.14
CA PHE A 715 18.41 -15.81 0.11
C PHE A 715 17.09 -16.51 -0.14
N PHE A 716 16.75 -17.44 0.74
CA PHE A 716 15.42 -18.05 0.82
C PHE A 716 14.96 -18.04 2.27
N GLU A 717 13.96 -17.23 2.55
CA GLU A 717 13.29 -17.15 3.83
C GLU A 717 12.09 -18.08 3.83
N GLY A 718 12.06 -19.06 4.70
CA GLY A 718 10.90 -19.91 4.93
C GLY A 718 10.30 -19.61 6.29
N ASN A 719 8.98 -19.50 6.39
CA ASN A 719 8.27 -19.17 7.61
C ASN A 719 7.14 -20.18 7.86
N LEU A 720 6.85 -20.44 9.12
CA LEU A 720 5.75 -21.28 9.57
C LEU A 720 4.99 -20.59 10.70
N ARG A 721 3.66 -20.57 10.61
CA ARG A 721 2.78 -20.16 11.69
C ARG A 721 1.75 -21.24 11.96
N LEU A 722 1.45 -21.46 13.23
CA LEU A 722 0.40 -22.29 13.74
C LEU A 722 -0.54 -21.43 14.57
N GLY A 723 -1.84 -21.61 14.41
CA GLY A 723 -2.86 -20.91 15.17
C GLY A 723 -3.96 -21.87 15.62
N TYR A 724 -4.47 -21.66 16.83
CA TYR A 724 -5.62 -22.39 17.34
C TYR A 724 -6.62 -21.43 17.96
N THR A 725 -7.85 -21.41 17.44
CA THR A 725 -8.93 -20.51 17.86
C THR A 725 -9.90 -21.26 18.75
N PHE A 726 -10.10 -20.77 19.95
CA PHE A 726 -11.12 -21.23 20.92
C PHE A 726 -12.34 -20.32 20.78
N ALA A 727 -13.47 -20.86 20.36
CA ALA A 727 -14.76 -20.18 20.49
C ALA A 727 -15.22 -20.33 21.95
N VAL A 728 -15.23 -19.23 22.70
CA VAL A 728 -15.60 -19.23 24.12
C VAL A 728 -17.09 -18.98 24.31
N LYS A 729 -17.66 -18.08 23.49
CA LYS A 729 -19.10 -17.77 23.36
C LYS A 729 -19.37 -17.39 21.90
N GLU A 730 -20.66 -17.20 21.54
CA GLU A 730 -21.07 -16.84 20.19
C GLU A 730 -20.32 -15.60 19.65
N ASP A 731 -20.03 -14.64 20.52
CA ASP A 731 -19.37 -13.36 20.15
C ASP A 731 -17.99 -13.20 20.77
N PHE A 732 -17.33 -14.26 21.22
CA PHE A 732 -16.03 -14.14 21.86
C PHE A 732 -15.11 -15.31 21.51
N SER A 733 -13.99 -14.99 20.92
CA SER A 733 -12.95 -15.95 20.50
C SER A 733 -11.58 -15.60 21.10
N VAL A 734 -10.80 -16.63 21.35
CA VAL A 734 -9.40 -16.52 21.77
C VAL A 734 -8.55 -17.34 20.81
N GLU A 735 -7.62 -16.72 20.13
CA GLU A 735 -6.64 -17.40 19.28
C GLU A 735 -5.28 -17.40 20.00
N LEU A 736 -4.71 -18.59 20.16
CA LEU A 736 -3.29 -18.75 20.51
C LEU A 736 -2.53 -19.04 19.23
N PHE A 737 -1.44 -18.33 19.01
CA PHE A 737 -0.61 -18.54 17.84
C PHE A 737 0.88 -18.54 18.19
N GLY A 738 1.64 -19.24 17.34
CA GLY A 738 3.08 -19.26 17.42
C GLY A 738 3.69 -19.66 16.10
N GLY A 739 4.95 -19.36 15.90
CA GLY A 739 5.63 -19.68 14.67
C GLY A 739 7.08 -19.28 14.64
N MET A 740 7.70 -19.48 13.49
CA MET A 740 9.09 -19.17 13.24
C MET A 740 9.21 -18.51 11.87
N GLN A 741 9.78 -17.32 11.84
CA GLN A 741 10.16 -16.63 10.63
C GLN A 741 11.64 -16.96 10.31
N ASN A 742 11.96 -16.97 9.01
CA ASN A 742 13.29 -17.26 8.50
C ASN A 742 13.92 -18.54 9.12
N ILE A 743 13.20 -19.66 9.04
CA ILE A 743 13.56 -20.96 9.66
C ILE A 743 14.98 -21.39 9.30
N PHE A 744 15.42 -21.07 8.07
CA PHE A 744 16.73 -21.45 7.54
C PHE A 744 17.85 -20.49 7.98
N ASN A 745 17.52 -19.43 8.71
CA ASN A 745 18.43 -18.35 9.10
C ASN A 745 19.23 -17.79 7.91
N ALA A 746 18.52 -17.57 6.81
CA ALA A 746 19.05 -16.96 5.59
C ALA A 746 19.27 -15.46 5.83
N TYR A 747 20.41 -15.10 6.40
CA TYR A 747 20.75 -13.73 6.79
C TYR A 747 22.15 -13.37 6.29
N GLN A 748 22.43 -12.09 6.12
CA GLN A 748 23.75 -11.60 5.75
C GLN A 748 24.76 -12.00 6.84
N LYS A 749 26.00 -12.36 6.45
CA LYS A 749 27.02 -12.83 7.38
C LYS A 749 28.31 -12.02 7.35
N ASP A 750 28.46 -11.19 6.33
CA ASP A 750 29.66 -10.40 6.05
C ASP A 750 29.44 -8.91 6.35
N PHE A 751 28.74 -8.62 7.43
CA PHE A 751 28.61 -7.26 7.95
C PHE A 751 29.98 -6.70 8.34
N ASP A 752 30.17 -5.44 8.06
CA ASP A 752 31.36 -4.72 8.55
C ASP A 752 31.36 -4.60 10.07
N LYS A 753 32.51 -4.32 10.64
CA LYS A 753 32.72 -4.25 12.09
C LYS A 753 33.24 -2.90 12.54
N GLY A 754 32.77 -2.46 13.71
CA GLY A 754 33.27 -1.30 14.41
C GLY A 754 32.85 0.04 13.80
N ALA A 755 33.51 1.10 14.24
CA ALA A 755 33.14 2.49 13.96
C ALA A 755 33.33 2.90 12.48
N LEU A 756 34.21 2.22 11.74
CA LEU A 756 34.51 2.53 10.34
C LEU A 756 33.70 1.70 9.35
N ARG A 757 32.62 1.05 9.84
CA ARG A 757 31.73 0.25 9.01
C ARG A 757 30.97 1.10 7.98
N ASP A 758 30.64 0.51 6.85
CA ASP A 758 29.68 1.04 5.91
C ASP A 758 28.27 0.65 6.38
N SER A 759 27.51 1.61 6.92
CA SER A 759 26.18 1.35 7.43
C SER A 759 25.15 1.03 6.34
N GLU A 760 25.47 1.34 5.09
CA GLU A 760 24.65 0.99 3.92
C GLU A 760 24.99 -0.40 3.37
N TYR A 761 26.06 -1.03 3.82
CA TYR A 761 26.39 -2.41 3.41
C TYR A 761 25.47 -3.43 4.12
N ILE A 762 24.19 -3.34 3.78
CA ILE A 762 23.14 -4.27 4.22
C ILE A 762 22.31 -4.66 3.00
N TYR A 763 22.10 -5.97 2.75
CA TYR A 763 21.48 -6.47 1.52
C TYR A 763 20.69 -7.78 1.72
N GLY A 764 20.72 -8.37 2.88
CA GLY A 764 20.02 -9.60 3.23
C GLY A 764 18.55 -9.40 3.61
N PRO A 765 17.88 -10.46 4.04
CA PRO A 765 16.59 -10.39 4.68
C PRO A 765 16.57 -9.42 5.86
N SER A 766 15.43 -8.80 6.10
CA SER A 766 15.29 -7.81 7.16
C SER A 766 15.43 -8.39 8.57
N ARG A 767 15.21 -9.71 8.73
CA ARG A 767 15.30 -10.42 10.01
C ARG A 767 16.06 -11.74 9.88
N PRO A 768 16.91 -12.10 10.86
CA PRO A 768 17.39 -13.46 11.04
C PRO A 768 16.26 -14.36 11.54
N ARG A 769 16.56 -15.61 11.88
CA ARG A 769 15.59 -16.52 12.48
C ARG A 769 14.91 -15.89 13.69
N THR A 770 13.59 -15.84 13.66
CA THR A 770 12.79 -15.18 14.71
C THR A 770 11.66 -16.11 15.14
N VAL A 771 11.57 -16.38 16.44
CA VAL A 771 10.48 -17.15 17.04
C VAL A 771 9.43 -16.17 17.55
N THR A 772 8.17 -16.40 17.20
CA THR A 772 7.05 -15.54 17.57
C THR A 772 5.97 -16.36 18.28
N PHE A 773 5.36 -15.81 19.30
CA PHE A 773 4.18 -16.36 19.98
C PHE A 773 3.28 -15.23 20.44
N GLY A 774 1.99 -15.51 20.54
CA GLY A 774 1.04 -14.47 20.95
C GLY A 774 -0.37 -14.98 21.17
N VAL A 775 -1.21 -14.05 21.56
CA VAL A 775 -2.62 -14.24 21.81
C VAL A 775 -3.42 -13.12 21.13
N LYS A 776 -4.54 -13.49 20.51
CA LYS A 776 -5.53 -12.57 19.98
C LYS A 776 -6.86 -12.88 20.65
N ILE A 777 -7.53 -11.84 21.13
CA ILE A 777 -8.79 -11.93 21.88
C ILE A 777 -9.76 -10.95 21.23
N GLY A 778 -11.01 -11.35 21.06
CA GLY A 778 -12.03 -10.44 20.55
C GLY A 778 -13.20 -11.13 19.84
N HIS A 779 -13.92 -10.31 19.11
CA HIS A 779 -14.96 -10.73 18.20
C HIS A 779 -14.34 -10.86 16.80
N PHE A 780 -14.04 -12.07 16.38
CA PHE A 780 -13.49 -12.38 15.04
C PHE A 780 -13.83 -13.83 14.65
N HIS A 781 -14.12 -14.03 13.37
CA HIS A 781 -14.54 -15.31 12.80
C HIS A 781 -13.54 -15.84 11.77
#